data_eb2dbebbf16da85e18412e4fb9bef34c
#
_entry.id   eb2dbebbf16da85e18412e4fb9bef34c
#
_cell.length_a   1.000
_cell.length_b   1.000
_cell.length_c   1.000
_cell.angle_alpha   90.00
_cell.angle_beta   90.00
_cell.angle_gamma   90.00
#
_symmetry.space_group_name_H-M   'P 1'
#
loop_
_entity.id
_entity.type
_entity.pdbx_description
1 polymer ?
#
loop_
_entity_poly.entity_id
_entity_poly.type
_entity_poly.pdbx_seq_one_letter_code
_entity_poly.pdbx_strand_id
1 'polypeptide(L)'
;MKILLTTTSYQDTPGSHQALLESQGWEVVRERGPLNEQQMLELAGDFDGFLCGDDAITQAVIDKSLPKLKWISKYGIGIDKIDKQYATDKGIPIGFCPGVNHTTVAEHTFGLLIGLTKKIAEVASHTRSGDWKRLTGNEIMGKRIGIVGMGRIGKAVIERAVGFGMSCCAYDVYWDDAFAKKHNVDRCESLDDLFADTDVISLNCFLDESTEGIINSANIAKMKDGVIIINCARGEIVLVDDIAAALKSGKVVGYGADVLDVEPPRADHALFSTPNTIITSHIGSRTYESVQRQATMATQNLINFTKGIPPLAQANVLPGDKKPAAAPGDDGFFVVDPQQHNQLVEAAYIHRGYSAAEASAASRFCEMASTFGIRTHNAIKALHLDHLFGSATGGCVPGAEIVKIDCRFEACEIWDGKLKLGQSVAFDAMQRCMELADMYGVGQVSVDNTFHYLWGGGYVMDAALKGYIAYTNCTSTLAEVVPFLGKHPTLGTNPHSWAFPTQDAIGYPIVIDWATSTVAMGRVQQYKREGKQLPDGAAVDKDGKPTTDPSKAVSLLPFGAHKGYGMSLINELVGALIGGSLPTIRGRQVKAGEKSSTNFYFQVIHPDAMGAGLFAAGRNQSENLKAVIGDILGHGNESCLLPGQLEHEAALKTKRAGGLLFTAAEIDSFNEIANECGQPTWDKSALTAFSG
;
A
#
# COMPACT_ATOMS: atom_id res chain seq x y z
N MET A 1 -22.27 -26.08 2.91
CA MET A 1 -22.36 -24.83 3.65
C MET A 1 -23.47 -23.98 3.03
N LYS A 2 -24.27 -23.32 3.84
CA LYS A 2 -25.42 -22.54 3.40
C LYS A 2 -25.23 -21.07 3.73
N ILE A 3 -25.29 -20.19 2.73
CA ILE A 3 -25.02 -18.75 2.85
C ILE A 3 -26.27 -17.97 2.50
N LEU A 4 -26.60 -16.95 3.30
CA LEU A 4 -27.60 -15.95 2.96
C LEU A 4 -26.91 -14.76 2.29
N LEU A 5 -27.30 -14.47 1.05
CA LEU A 5 -26.82 -13.32 0.27
C LEU A 5 -27.95 -12.31 0.13
N THR A 6 -27.82 -11.13 0.75
CA THR A 6 -28.87 -10.09 0.75
C THR A 6 -28.52 -8.86 -0.08
N THR A 7 -27.25 -8.65 -0.40
CA THR A 7 -26.78 -7.44 -1.10
C THR A 7 -27.29 -7.35 -2.52
N THR A 8 -28.12 -6.35 -2.83
CA THR A 8 -28.72 -6.15 -4.17
C THR A 8 -27.70 -5.81 -5.23
N SER A 9 -26.75 -4.91 -4.96
CA SER A 9 -25.69 -4.54 -5.91
C SER A 9 -24.82 -5.73 -6.31
N TYR A 10 -24.49 -6.60 -5.37
CA TYR A 10 -23.79 -7.86 -5.65
C TYR A 10 -24.55 -8.74 -6.65
N GLN A 11 -25.87 -8.86 -6.47
CA GLN A 11 -26.72 -9.74 -7.25
C GLN A 11 -27.04 -9.16 -8.65
N ASP A 12 -27.23 -7.84 -8.73
CA ASP A 12 -27.67 -7.16 -9.95
C ASP A 12 -26.53 -6.86 -10.93
N THR A 13 -25.28 -6.85 -10.46
CA THR A 13 -24.14 -6.48 -11.28
C THR A 13 -23.40 -7.73 -11.74
N PRO A 14 -23.33 -8.02 -13.03
CA PRO A 14 -22.56 -9.16 -13.53
C PRO A 14 -21.05 -8.93 -13.31
N GLY A 15 -20.33 -10.02 -13.01
CA GLY A 15 -18.89 -9.93 -12.81
C GLY A 15 -18.26 -11.21 -12.26
N SER A 16 -16.95 -11.25 -12.17
CA SER A 16 -16.17 -12.42 -11.71
C SER A 16 -16.45 -12.81 -10.25
N HIS A 17 -16.96 -11.87 -9.44
CA HIS A 17 -17.36 -12.16 -8.06
C HIS A 17 -18.49 -13.20 -7.96
N GLN A 18 -19.40 -13.23 -8.93
CA GLN A 18 -20.47 -14.24 -8.97
C GLN A 18 -19.89 -15.63 -9.26
N ALA A 19 -19.02 -15.73 -10.27
CA ALA A 19 -18.31 -16.97 -10.57
C ALA A 19 -17.44 -17.44 -9.39
N LEU A 20 -16.79 -16.51 -8.69
CA LEU A 20 -15.99 -16.81 -7.49
C LEU A 20 -16.87 -17.43 -6.38
N LEU A 21 -18.07 -16.89 -6.14
CA LEU A 21 -19.00 -17.43 -5.15
C LEU A 21 -19.52 -18.80 -5.58
N GLU A 22 -19.91 -18.96 -6.85
CA GLU A 22 -20.44 -20.22 -7.39
C GLU A 22 -19.40 -21.34 -7.40
N SER A 23 -18.13 -21.00 -7.64
CA SER A 23 -17.03 -21.96 -7.62
C SER A 23 -16.81 -22.64 -6.24
N GLN A 24 -17.38 -22.07 -5.18
CA GLN A 24 -17.26 -22.66 -3.83
C GLN A 24 -18.22 -23.84 -3.61
N GLY A 25 -19.19 -24.04 -4.47
CA GLY A 25 -20.17 -25.13 -4.34
C GLY A 25 -21.09 -25.00 -3.11
N TRP A 26 -21.27 -23.79 -2.59
CA TRP A 26 -22.14 -23.51 -1.44
C TRP A 26 -23.61 -23.41 -1.87
N GLU A 27 -24.51 -23.76 -0.97
CA GLU A 27 -25.93 -23.42 -1.11
C GLU A 27 -26.11 -21.94 -0.80
N VAL A 28 -26.43 -21.14 -1.82
CA VAL A 28 -26.58 -19.68 -1.67
C VAL A 28 -28.06 -19.32 -1.82
N VAL A 29 -28.68 -18.92 -0.72
CA VAL A 29 -30.03 -18.35 -0.71
C VAL A 29 -29.91 -16.85 -0.97
N ARG A 30 -30.63 -16.37 -1.97
CA ARG A 30 -30.60 -14.98 -2.42
C ARG A 30 -31.89 -14.28 -2.01
N GLU A 31 -31.74 -13.22 -1.23
CA GLU A 31 -32.82 -12.31 -0.85
C GLU A 31 -32.42 -10.87 -1.23
N ARG A 32 -33.37 -9.97 -1.22
CA ARG A 32 -33.09 -8.59 -1.65
C ARG A 32 -33.18 -7.62 -0.46
N GLY A 33 -32.01 -7.23 0.03
CA GLY A 33 -31.88 -6.20 1.07
C GLY A 33 -31.91 -4.76 0.52
N PRO A 34 -31.82 -3.76 1.41
CA PRO A 34 -31.62 -3.90 2.84
C PRO A 34 -32.86 -4.47 3.56
N LEU A 35 -32.64 -5.41 4.48
CA LEU A 35 -33.70 -6.07 5.26
C LEU A 35 -33.75 -5.48 6.67
N ASN A 36 -34.95 -5.14 7.16
CA ASN A 36 -35.15 -4.74 8.53
C ASN A 36 -35.07 -5.96 9.48
N GLU A 37 -35.07 -5.70 10.80
CA GLU A 37 -34.93 -6.76 11.80
C GLU A 37 -36.00 -7.85 11.66
N GLN A 38 -37.27 -7.47 11.44
CA GLN A 38 -38.37 -8.44 11.30
C GLN A 38 -38.16 -9.36 10.12
N GLN A 39 -37.77 -8.78 8.96
CA GLN A 39 -37.49 -9.54 7.74
C GLN A 39 -36.27 -10.45 7.92
N MET A 40 -35.22 -9.96 8.57
CA MET A 40 -34.07 -10.79 8.91
C MET A 40 -34.45 -11.92 9.87
N LEU A 41 -35.31 -11.67 10.85
CA LEU A 41 -35.81 -12.70 11.76
C LEU A 41 -36.63 -13.77 11.01
N GLU A 42 -37.38 -13.42 9.98
CA GLU A 42 -38.15 -14.42 9.22
C GLU A 42 -37.24 -15.40 8.47
N LEU A 43 -36.06 -14.95 8.03
CA LEU A 43 -35.07 -15.72 7.25
C LEU A 43 -34.06 -16.44 8.14
N ALA A 44 -33.66 -15.82 9.26
CA ALA A 44 -32.56 -16.28 10.11
C ALA A 44 -32.81 -17.69 10.72
N GLY A 45 -31.73 -18.41 10.99
CA GLY A 45 -31.75 -19.68 11.75
C GLY A 45 -31.07 -20.86 11.02
N ASP A 46 -31.02 -20.89 9.69
CA ASP A 46 -30.49 -22.03 8.94
C ASP A 46 -29.32 -21.70 8.00
N PHE A 47 -28.47 -20.76 8.39
CA PHE A 47 -27.31 -20.33 7.58
C PHE A 47 -26.00 -20.46 8.37
N ASP A 48 -24.95 -20.93 7.70
CA ASP A 48 -23.59 -20.97 8.23
C ASP A 48 -22.93 -19.59 8.20
N GLY A 49 -23.30 -18.72 7.25
CA GLY A 49 -22.75 -17.38 7.09
C GLY A 49 -23.71 -16.42 6.40
N PHE A 50 -23.51 -15.12 6.66
CA PHE A 50 -24.19 -14.03 5.97
C PHE A 50 -23.21 -13.29 5.06
N LEU A 51 -23.59 -13.06 3.81
CA LEU A 51 -22.99 -12.07 2.91
C LEU A 51 -24.01 -10.93 2.76
N CYS A 52 -23.87 -9.93 3.62
CA CYS A 52 -24.90 -8.93 3.87
C CYS A 52 -24.53 -7.53 3.38
N GLY A 53 -25.56 -6.74 3.05
CA GLY A 53 -25.46 -5.30 2.82
C GLY A 53 -25.75 -4.50 4.11
N ASP A 54 -26.66 -3.51 4.00
CA ASP A 54 -27.09 -2.69 5.12
C ASP A 54 -28.30 -3.31 5.85
N ASP A 55 -28.29 -4.62 6.01
CA ASP A 55 -29.32 -5.40 6.69
C ASP A 55 -29.17 -5.29 8.22
N ALA A 56 -30.29 -5.29 8.93
CA ALA A 56 -30.32 -5.20 10.40
C ALA A 56 -29.91 -6.54 11.03
N ILE A 57 -28.64 -6.69 11.38
CA ILE A 57 -28.12 -7.87 12.08
C ILE A 57 -28.00 -7.55 13.58
N THR A 58 -29.16 -7.56 14.23
CA THR A 58 -29.32 -7.27 15.65
C THR A 58 -29.02 -8.48 16.52
N GLN A 59 -28.96 -8.27 17.83
CA GLN A 59 -28.84 -9.34 18.81
C GLN A 59 -29.89 -10.46 18.58
N ALA A 60 -31.14 -10.11 18.32
CA ALA A 60 -32.21 -11.08 18.11
C ALA A 60 -31.99 -11.95 16.88
N VAL A 61 -31.47 -11.34 15.78
CA VAL A 61 -31.13 -12.03 14.54
C VAL A 61 -29.95 -12.99 14.76
N ILE A 62 -28.93 -12.55 15.50
CA ILE A 62 -27.78 -13.38 15.84
C ILE A 62 -28.23 -14.57 16.70
N ASP A 63 -29.02 -14.35 17.77
CA ASP A 63 -29.50 -15.42 18.65
C ASP A 63 -30.31 -16.47 17.87
N LYS A 64 -31.20 -16.02 16.98
CA LYS A 64 -32.00 -16.93 16.17
C LYS A 64 -31.12 -17.75 15.19
N SER A 65 -30.00 -17.23 14.80
CA SER A 65 -29.09 -17.88 13.85
C SER A 65 -28.07 -18.83 14.50
N LEU A 66 -27.93 -18.76 15.82
CA LEU A 66 -27.05 -19.67 16.58
C LEU A 66 -27.72 -21.05 16.79
N PRO A 67 -26.91 -22.13 16.88
CA PRO A 67 -25.45 -22.19 16.83
C PRO A 67 -24.88 -22.31 15.39
N LYS A 68 -25.70 -22.17 14.36
CA LYS A 68 -25.29 -22.45 12.96
C LYS A 68 -24.50 -21.31 12.34
N LEU A 69 -24.84 -20.06 12.62
CA LEU A 69 -24.12 -18.89 12.13
C LEU A 69 -22.71 -18.82 12.71
N LYS A 70 -21.72 -18.82 11.84
CA LYS A 70 -20.29 -18.81 12.17
C LYS A 70 -19.56 -17.58 11.68
N TRP A 71 -20.07 -16.94 10.61
CA TRP A 71 -19.39 -15.83 9.96
C TRP A 71 -20.38 -14.78 9.43
N ILE A 72 -19.98 -13.52 9.50
CA ILE A 72 -20.67 -12.42 8.84
C ILE A 72 -19.66 -11.74 7.90
N SER A 73 -20.00 -11.61 6.64
CA SER A 73 -19.21 -10.85 5.67
C SER A 73 -20.04 -9.69 5.16
N LYS A 74 -19.65 -8.48 5.57
CA LYS A 74 -20.29 -7.23 5.18
C LYS A 74 -19.75 -6.76 3.83
N TYR A 75 -20.62 -6.64 2.85
CA TYR A 75 -20.37 -5.95 1.60
C TYR A 75 -20.41 -4.44 1.87
N GLY A 76 -19.25 -3.78 1.86
CA GLY A 76 -19.12 -2.36 2.17
C GLY A 76 -18.28 -2.08 3.42
N ILE A 77 -18.24 -0.81 3.82
CA ILE A 77 -17.37 -0.33 4.93
C ILE A 77 -18.18 -0.17 6.23
N GLY A 78 -19.40 0.36 6.14
CA GLY A 78 -20.23 0.65 7.32
C GLY A 78 -20.72 -0.63 7.98
N ILE A 79 -20.50 -0.75 9.27
CA ILE A 79 -20.92 -1.89 10.10
C ILE A 79 -21.96 -1.51 11.16
N ASP A 80 -22.50 -0.31 11.05
CA ASP A 80 -23.46 0.31 11.98
C ASP A 80 -24.78 -0.46 12.10
N LYS A 81 -25.16 -1.25 11.10
CA LYS A 81 -26.36 -2.11 11.13
C LYS A 81 -26.10 -3.52 11.69
N ILE A 82 -24.88 -3.82 12.15
CA ILE A 82 -24.51 -5.09 12.76
C ILE A 82 -24.23 -4.85 14.25
N ASP A 83 -24.88 -5.58 15.14
CA ASP A 83 -24.49 -5.56 16.55
C ASP A 83 -23.12 -6.22 16.73
N LYS A 84 -22.11 -5.37 16.52
CA LYS A 84 -20.70 -5.76 16.54
C LYS A 84 -20.29 -6.33 17.90
N GLN A 85 -20.75 -5.71 19.00
CA GLN A 85 -20.37 -6.16 20.33
C GLN A 85 -20.98 -7.54 20.62
N TYR A 86 -22.24 -7.71 20.31
CA TYR A 86 -22.92 -8.97 20.54
C TYR A 86 -22.37 -10.11 19.68
N ALA A 87 -22.08 -9.85 18.39
CA ALA A 87 -21.40 -10.81 17.52
C ALA A 87 -20.03 -11.20 18.09
N THR A 88 -19.29 -10.23 18.63
CA THR A 88 -18.00 -10.48 19.30
C THR A 88 -18.14 -11.39 20.50
N ASP A 89 -19.11 -11.12 21.38
CA ASP A 89 -19.37 -11.90 22.61
C ASP A 89 -19.79 -13.36 22.28
N LYS A 90 -20.42 -13.56 21.12
CA LYS A 90 -20.78 -14.88 20.59
C LYS A 90 -19.67 -15.56 19.77
N GLY A 91 -18.53 -14.93 19.62
CA GLY A 91 -17.41 -15.49 18.87
C GLY A 91 -17.61 -15.50 17.36
N ILE A 92 -18.46 -14.61 16.80
CA ILE A 92 -18.73 -14.51 15.37
C ILE A 92 -17.86 -13.42 14.77
N PRO A 93 -16.90 -13.75 13.87
CA PRO A 93 -16.09 -12.77 13.18
C PRO A 93 -16.89 -12.02 12.11
N ILE A 94 -16.62 -10.72 11.99
CA ILE A 94 -17.25 -9.83 11.02
C ILE A 94 -16.19 -9.37 10.02
N GLY A 95 -16.21 -9.89 8.79
CA GLY A 95 -15.43 -9.37 7.67
C GLY A 95 -16.10 -8.13 7.08
N PHE A 96 -15.32 -7.18 6.55
CA PHE A 96 -15.83 -5.99 5.88
C PHE A 96 -14.90 -5.55 4.73
N CYS A 97 -15.25 -4.53 3.95
CA CYS A 97 -14.56 -4.17 2.71
C CYS A 97 -13.99 -2.74 2.74
N PRO A 98 -12.95 -2.45 3.54
CA PRO A 98 -12.35 -1.13 3.56
C PRO A 98 -11.48 -0.85 2.32
N GLY A 99 -11.48 0.41 1.83
CA GLY A 99 -10.56 0.87 0.80
C GLY A 99 -10.94 0.52 -0.64
N VAL A 100 -12.13 -0.01 -0.90
CA VAL A 100 -12.55 -0.48 -2.23
C VAL A 100 -13.61 0.40 -2.92
N ASN A 101 -14.21 1.37 -2.21
CA ASN A 101 -15.30 2.21 -2.74
C ASN A 101 -15.05 3.72 -2.64
N HIS A 102 -13.91 4.16 -2.08
CA HIS A 102 -13.66 5.59 -1.81
C HIS A 102 -13.66 6.46 -3.08
N THR A 103 -13.10 5.96 -4.18
CA THR A 103 -13.05 6.65 -5.46
C THR A 103 -14.45 6.95 -5.99
N THR A 104 -15.31 5.94 -6.05
CA THR A 104 -16.64 6.07 -6.63
C THR A 104 -17.56 6.92 -5.74
N VAL A 105 -17.45 6.84 -4.41
CA VAL A 105 -18.21 7.70 -3.49
C VAL A 105 -17.79 9.17 -3.64
N ALA A 106 -16.49 9.44 -3.81
CA ALA A 106 -16.00 10.79 -4.07
C ALA A 106 -16.50 11.33 -5.43
N GLU A 107 -16.58 10.50 -6.46
CA GLU A 107 -17.17 10.87 -7.75
C GLU A 107 -18.66 11.17 -7.63
N HIS A 108 -19.38 10.37 -6.87
CA HIS A 108 -20.81 10.60 -6.59
C HIS A 108 -21.03 11.91 -5.82
N THR A 109 -20.18 12.23 -4.83
CA THR A 109 -20.17 13.51 -4.12
C THR A 109 -20.08 14.69 -5.10
N PHE A 110 -19.17 14.62 -6.08
CA PHE A 110 -19.07 15.65 -7.12
C PHE A 110 -20.24 15.62 -8.10
N GLY A 111 -20.79 14.44 -8.39
CA GLY A 111 -22.03 14.32 -9.18
C GLY A 111 -23.19 15.09 -8.56
N LEU A 112 -23.41 14.93 -7.24
CA LEU A 112 -24.41 15.67 -6.49
C LEU A 112 -24.11 17.18 -6.42
N LEU A 113 -22.86 17.57 -6.13
CA LEU A 113 -22.44 18.97 -6.07
C LEU A 113 -22.63 19.69 -7.39
N ILE A 114 -22.16 19.11 -8.49
CA ILE A 114 -22.32 19.67 -9.84
C ILE A 114 -23.79 19.66 -10.26
N GLY A 115 -24.51 18.59 -9.95
CA GLY A 115 -25.95 18.45 -10.21
C GLY A 115 -26.75 19.60 -9.60
N LEU A 116 -26.47 19.96 -8.34
CA LEU A 116 -27.08 21.08 -7.62
C LEU A 116 -26.65 22.43 -8.19
N THR A 117 -25.36 22.68 -8.29
CA THR A 117 -24.82 23.98 -8.69
C THR A 117 -25.16 24.33 -10.13
N LYS A 118 -25.20 23.37 -11.04
CA LYS A 118 -25.60 23.56 -12.46
C LYS A 118 -27.07 23.29 -12.72
N LYS A 119 -27.86 22.91 -11.71
CA LYS A 119 -29.29 22.58 -11.81
C LYS A 119 -29.59 21.49 -12.85
N ILE A 120 -28.68 20.49 -12.97
CA ILE A 120 -28.72 19.50 -14.06
C ILE A 120 -30.01 18.70 -14.02
N ALA A 121 -30.39 18.19 -12.84
CA ALA A 121 -31.59 17.35 -12.68
C ALA A 121 -32.86 18.13 -13.05
N GLU A 122 -32.99 19.37 -12.61
CA GLU A 122 -34.15 20.23 -12.88
C GLU A 122 -34.26 20.56 -14.39
N VAL A 123 -33.16 21.03 -15.00
CA VAL A 123 -33.13 21.36 -16.44
C VAL A 123 -33.40 20.12 -17.31
N ALA A 124 -32.81 18.98 -16.95
CA ALA A 124 -33.03 17.72 -17.65
C ALA A 124 -34.52 17.28 -17.58
N SER A 125 -35.18 17.47 -16.44
CA SER A 125 -36.60 17.20 -16.26
C SER A 125 -37.47 18.10 -17.16
N HIS A 126 -37.22 19.42 -17.18
CA HIS A 126 -37.90 20.36 -18.07
C HIS A 126 -37.74 19.99 -19.55
N THR A 127 -36.49 19.70 -19.96
CA THR A 127 -36.24 19.35 -21.36
C THR A 127 -36.95 18.05 -21.78
N ARG A 128 -36.99 17.04 -20.90
CA ARG A 128 -37.73 15.80 -21.16
C ARG A 128 -39.25 16.01 -21.30
N SER A 129 -39.82 16.99 -20.61
CA SER A 129 -41.22 17.36 -20.72
C SER A 129 -41.53 18.28 -21.91
N GLY A 130 -40.52 18.61 -22.74
CA GLY A 130 -40.67 19.50 -23.90
C GLY A 130 -40.55 20.99 -23.55
N ASP A 131 -40.20 21.34 -22.31
CA ASP A 131 -40.03 22.72 -21.86
C ASP A 131 -38.54 23.12 -21.99
N TRP A 132 -38.25 24.05 -22.91
CA TRP A 132 -36.88 24.55 -23.16
C TRP A 132 -36.49 25.67 -22.19
N LYS A 133 -36.50 25.37 -20.89
CA LYS A 133 -36.23 26.31 -19.84
C LYS A 133 -34.71 26.46 -19.60
N ARG A 134 -34.22 27.73 -19.55
CA ARG A 134 -32.81 28.05 -19.29
C ARG A 134 -32.69 28.54 -17.87
N LEU A 135 -32.12 27.69 -16.98
CA LEU A 135 -31.84 28.08 -15.59
C LEU A 135 -30.38 28.48 -15.44
N THR A 136 -30.16 29.54 -14.64
CA THR A 136 -28.80 29.98 -14.30
C THR A 136 -28.32 29.24 -13.07
N GLY A 137 -27.13 28.64 -13.19
CA GLY A 137 -26.43 27.95 -12.10
C GLY A 137 -25.25 28.72 -11.57
N ASN A 138 -24.44 28.09 -10.72
CA ASN A 138 -23.25 28.64 -10.10
C ASN A 138 -21.99 27.84 -10.49
N GLU A 139 -20.83 28.51 -10.39
CA GLU A 139 -19.51 27.84 -10.50
C GLU A 139 -19.06 27.34 -9.13
N ILE A 140 -18.26 26.25 -9.13
CA ILE A 140 -17.60 25.71 -7.93
C ILE A 140 -16.13 26.13 -7.86
N MET A 141 -15.54 26.56 -8.97
CA MET A 141 -14.17 27.08 -9.01
C MET A 141 -14.04 28.31 -8.09
N GLY A 142 -12.96 28.38 -7.33
CA GLY A 142 -12.71 29.44 -6.35
C GLY A 142 -13.53 29.34 -5.07
N LYS A 143 -14.43 28.37 -4.95
CA LYS A 143 -15.18 28.10 -3.72
C LYS A 143 -14.34 27.29 -2.73
N ARG A 144 -14.67 27.46 -1.43
CA ARG A 144 -14.02 26.70 -0.36
C ARG A 144 -14.89 25.52 0.08
N ILE A 145 -14.30 24.31 0.04
CA ILE A 145 -14.97 23.10 0.50
C ILE A 145 -14.41 22.65 1.85
N GLY A 146 -15.30 22.38 2.81
CA GLY A 146 -15.02 21.82 4.12
C GLY A 146 -15.30 20.32 4.13
N ILE A 147 -14.32 19.54 4.55
CA ILE A 147 -14.40 18.09 4.60
C ILE A 147 -14.55 17.66 6.07
N VAL A 148 -15.70 17.12 6.41
CA VAL A 148 -15.92 16.52 7.73
C VAL A 148 -15.54 15.04 7.64
N GLY A 149 -14.37 14.71 8.17
CA GLY A 149 -13.76 13.38 8.06
C GLY A 149 -12.79 13.25 6.88
N MET A 150 -11.48 13.38 7.14
CA MET A 150 -10.40 13.26 6.15
C MET A 150 -9.88 11.80 6.05
N GLY A 151 -10.81 10.82 6.09
CA GLY A 151 -10.54 9.42 5.81
C GLY A 151 -10.30 9.17 4.31
N ARG A 152 -10.36 7.90 3.87
CA ARG A 152 -10.13 7.53 2.46
C ARG A 152 -11.07 8.26 1.48
N ILE A 153 -12.36 8.38 1.83
CA ILE A 153 -13.35 9.09 0.99
C ILE A 153 -13.07 10.59 1.01
N GLY A 154 -12.91 11.20 2.19
CA GLY A 154 -12.62 12.64 2.30
C GLY A 154 -11.35 13.05 1.55
N LYS A 155 -10.29 12.25 1.60
CA LYS A 155 -9.06 12.46 0.81
C LYS A 155 -9.35 12.41 -0.69
N ALA A 156 -10.10 11.43 -1.16
CA ALA A 156 -10.48 11.31 -2.56
C ALA A 156 -11.38 12.47 -3.03
N VAL A 157 -12.22 13.05 -2.14
CA VAL A 157 -13.00 14.28 -2.41
C VAL A 157 -12.06 15.48 -2.53
N ILE A 158 -11.08 15.62 -1.63
CA ILE A 158 -10.09 16.71 -1.67
C ILE A 158 -9.30 16.71 -2.98
N GLU A 159 -8.80 15.54 -3.43
CA GLU A 159 -8.06 15.41 -4.69
C GLU A 159 -8.86 15.93 -5.89
N ARG A 160 -10.16 15.65 -5.92
CA ARG A 160 -11.05 16.14 -6.97
C ARG A 160 -11.35 17.62 -6.82
N ALA A 161 -11.58 18.11 -5.58
CA ALA A 161 -11.82 19.51 -5.30
C ALA A 161 -10.67 20.41 -5.79
N VAL A 162 -9.43 20.00 -5.54
CA VAL A 162 -8.24 20.67 -6.06
C VAL A 162 -8.25 20.72 -7.58
N GLY A 163 -8.62 19.61 -8.25
CA GLY A 163 -8.75 19.53 -9.71
C GLY A 163 -9.83 20.50 -10.28
N PHE A 164 -10.86 20.82 -9.51
CA PHE A 164 -11.89 21.80 -9.85
C PHE A 164 -11.53 23.24 -9.45
N GLY A 165 -10.30 23.49 -8.95
CA GLY A 165 -9.86 24.83 -8.53
C GLY A 165 -10.54 25.32 -7.24
N MET A 166 -10.99 24.42 -6.38
CA MET A 166 -11.52 24.74 -5.05
C MET A 166 -10.38 24.81 -4.03
N SER A 167 -10.51 25.65 -3.00
CA SER A 167 -9.70 25.56 -1.79
C SER A 167 -10.33 24.59 -0.80
N CYS A 168 -9.49 23.87 -0.04
CA CYS A 168 -9.94 22.82 0.85
C CYS A 168 -9.56 23.11 2.31
N CYS A 169 -10.49 22.87 3.22
CA CYS A 169 -10.18 22.68 4.64
C CYS A 169 -10.83 21.39 5.14
N ALA A 170 -10.35 20.86 6.24
CA ALA A 170 -10.90 19.64 6.81
C ALA A 170 -10.86 19.64 8.34
N TYR A 171 -11.80 18.93 8.92
CA TYR A 171 -11.80 18.55 10.33
C TYR A 171 -11.76 17.03 10.44
N ASP A 172 -10.77 16.49 11.14
CA ASP A 172 -10.67 15.06 11.47
C ASP A 172 -9.95 14.90 12.81
N VAL A 173 -10.38 13.93 13.60
CA VAL A 173 -9.72 13.56 14.86
C VAL A 173 -8.38 12.84 14.63
N TYR A 174 -8.20 12.25 13.45
CA TYR A 174 -6.95 11.61 12.99
C TYR A 174 -6.38 12.38 11.81
N TRP A 175 -5.59 13.42 12.11
CA TRP A 175 -5.04 14.30 11.10
C TRP A 175 -3.85 13.69 10.34
N ASP A 176 -3.85 13.80 9.01
CA ASP A 176 -2.74 13.37 8.14
C ASP A 176 -2.01 14.62 7.59
N ASP A 177 -0.96 15.03 8.29
CA ASP A 177 -0.14 16.22 7.93
C ASP A 177 0.49 16.10 6.54
N ALA A 178 0.94 14.91 6.15
CA ALA A 178 1.59 14.69 4.87
C ALA A 178 0.62 14.90 3.71
N PHE A 179 -0.59 14.33 3.81
CA PHE A 179 -1.64 14.52 2.83
C PHE A 179 -2.12 15.99 2.77
N ALA A 180 -2.36 16.58 3.93
CA ALA A 180 -2.81 17.97 4.03
C ALA A 180 -1.81 18.94 3.38
N LYS A 181 -0.52 18.79 3.67
CA LYS A 181 0.56 19.59 3.06
C LYS A 181 0.65 19.39 1.55
N LYS A 182 0.55 18.13 1.08
CA LYS A 182 0.62 17.81 -0.36
C LYS A 182 -0.50 18.47 -1.16
N HIS A 183 -1.69 18.56 -0.59
CA HIS A 183 -2.89 19.04 -1.28
C HIS A 183 -3.33 20.44 -0.82
N ASN A 184 -2.52 21.16 -0.02
CA ASN A 184 -2.81 22.47 0.54
C ASN A 184 -4.16 22.52 1.26
N VAL A 185 -4.39 21.55 2.16
CA VAL A 185 -5.61 21.46 2.98
C VAL A 185 -5.38 22.17 4.30
N ASP A 186 -6.19 23.17 4.58
CA ASP A 186 -6.16 23.86 5.87
C ASP A 186 -6.80 22.99 6.95
N ARG A 187 -6.17 22.91 8.12
CA ARG A 187 -6.74 22.24 9.27
C ARG A 187 -7.74 23.13 9.97
N CYS A 188 -8.95 22.63 10.20
CA CYS A 188 -9.90 23.22 11.12
C CYS A 188 -9.73 22.58 12.49
N GLU A 189 -9.58 23.37 13.54
CA GLU A 189 -9.41 22.84 14.90
C GLU A 189 -10.73 22.40 15.51
N SER A 190 -11.85 22.89 14.97
CA SER A 190 -13.21 22.50 15.37
C SER A 190 -14.14 22.42 14.17
N LEU A 191 -15.30 21.77 14.37
CA LEU A 191 -16.40 21.80 13.38
C LEU A 191 -16.93 23.23 13.18
N ASP A 192 -16.94 24.06 14.23
CA ASP A 192 -17.40 25.45 14.15
C ASP A 192 -16.53 26.27 13.21
N ASP A 193 -15.20 26.09 13.25
CA ASP A 193 -14.28 26.75 12.32
C ASP A 193 -14.54 26.33 10.87
N LEU A 194 -14.78 25.03 10.65
CA LEU A 194 -15.11 24.52 9.33
C LEU A 194 -16.44 25.10 8.82
N PHE A 195 -17.47 25.11 9.66
CA PHE A 195 -18.79 25.62 9.28
C PHE A 195 -18.79 27.09 8.94
N ALA A 196 -18.05 27.91 9.71
CA ALA A 196 -18.01 29.36 9.52
C ALA A 196 -17.29 29.80 8.21
N ASP A 197 -16.38 28.97 7.69
CA ASP A 197 -15.48 29.40 6.60
C ASP A 197 -15.73 28.70 5.25
N THR A 198 -16.69 27.82 5.14
CA THR A 198 -16.89 27.00 3.93
C THR A 198 -18.12 27.38 3.13
N ASP A 199 -18.02 27.30 1.79
CA ASP A 199 -19.12 27.47 0.84
C ASP A 199 -19.82 26.15 0.52
N VAL A 200 -19.08 25.05 0.67
CA VAL A 200 -19.55 23.67 0.46
C VAL A 200 -19.07 22.82 1.63
N ILE A 201 -19.93 21.98 2.18
CA ILE A 201 -19.59 21.01 3.22
C ILE A 201 -19.83 19.60 2.69
N SER A 202 -18.82 18.75 2.77
CA SER A 202 -18.92 17.33 2.42
C SER A 202 -18.75 16.47 3.67
N LEU A 203 -19.76 15.65 3.96
CA LEU A 203 -19.79 14.75 5.11
C LEU A 203 -19.20 13.40 4.70
N ASN A 204 -18.11 12.99 5.37
CA ASN A 204 -17.36 11.76 5.10
C ASN A 204 -16.94 11.05 6.40
N CYS A 205 -17.53 11.42 7.53
CA CYS A 205 -17.28 10.83 8.85
C CYS A 205 -18.10 9.54 9.06
N PHE A 206 -17.68 8.75 10.03
CA PHE A 206 -18.49 7.63 10.53
C PHE A 206 -19.68 8.14 11.33
N LEU A 207 -20.73 7.31 11.44
CA LEU A 207 -21.85 7.52 12.34
C LEU A 207 -21.50 6.95 13.71
N ASP A 208 -21.47 7.80 14.72
CA ASP A 208 -21.36 7.48 16.13
C ASP A 208 -22.03 8.56 16.99
N GLU A 209 -22.01 8.43 18.30
CA GLU A 209 -22.61 9.39 19.24
C GLU A 209 -22.10 10.83 19.07
N SER A 210 -20.89 11.03 18.55
CA SER A 210 -20.28 12.34 18.35
C SER A 210 -20.66 12.99 17.01
N THR A 211 -21.15 12.19 16.06
CA THR A 211 -21.47 12.63 14.69
C THR A 211 -22.95 12.56 14.35
N GLU A 212 -23.75 11.86 15.13
CA GLU A 212 -25.21 11.82 15.01
C GLU A 212 -25.79 13.23 15.18
N GLY A 213 -26.58 13.68 14.21
CA GLY A 213 -27.25 14.97 14.23
C GLY A 213 -26.30 16.19 14.27
N ILE A 214 -25.04 16.08 13.85
CA ILE A 214 -24.13 17.25 13.81
C ILE A 214 -24.61 18.32 12.83
N ILE A 215 -25.39 17.99 11.81
CA ILE A 215 -26.06 18.98 10.96
C ILE A 215 -27.46 19.20 11.54
N ASN A 216 -27.55 20.20 12.38
CA ASN A 216 -28.76 20.63 13.08
C ASN A 216 -28.91 22.15 12.99
N SER A 217 -30.05 22.70 13.43
CA SER A 217 -30.36 24.14 13.35
C SER A 217 -29.30 25.02 14.00
N ALA A 218 -28.73 24.61 15.15
CA ALA A 218 -27.71 25.38 15.86
C ALA A 218 -26.39 25.46 15.07
N ASN A 219 -25.97 24.34 14.47
CA ASN A 219 -24.77 24.32 13.65
C ASN A 219 -24.97 24.95 12.27
N ILE A 220 -26.13 24.77 11.65
CA ILE A 220 -26.50 25.43 10.40
C ILE A 220 -26.47 26.98 10.57
N ALA A 221 -26.88 27.49 11.74
CA ALA A 221 -26.83 28.93 12.01
C ALA A 221 -25.40 29.49 11.97
N LYS A 222 -24.36 28.69 12.28
CA LYS A 222 -22.94 29.06 12.23
C LYS A 222 -22.36 29.06 10.81
N MET A 223 -23.01 28.37 9.86
CA MET A 223 -22.55 28.24 8.48
C MET A 223 -22.70 29.55 7.71
N LYS A 224 -22.00 29.69 6.58
CA LYS A 224 -22.22 30.79 5.65
C LYS A 224 -23.64 30.76 5.09
N ASP A 225 -24.20 31.93 4.83
CA ASP A 225 -25.44 32.04 4.07
C ASP A 225 -25.18 31.57 2.63
N GLY A 226 -26.05 30.69 2.14
CA GLY A 226 -25.90 30.13 0.81
C GLY A 226 -24.94 28.91 0.74
N VAL A 227 -24.69 28.24 1.87
CA VAL A 227 -23.87 27.00 1.90
C VAL A 227 -24.57 25.86 1.17
N ILE A 228 -23.77 24.97 0.60
CA ILE A 228 -24.23 23.69 0.00
C ILE A 228 -23.70 22.57 0.88
N ILE A 229 -24.54 21.56 1.16
CA ILE A 229 -24.17 20.41 1.96
C ILE A 229 -24.34 19.13 1.13
N ILE A 230 -23.31 18.28 1.13
CA ILE A 230 -23.33 16.97 0.45
C ILE A 230 -23.11 15.87 1.49
N ASN A 231 -24.04 14.91 1.54
CA ASN A 231 -23.99 13.78 2.45
C ASN A 231 -23.97 12.46 1.69
N CYS A 232 -22.79 11.85 1.59
CA CYS A 232 -22.59 10.48 1.12
C CYS A 232 -22.05 9.57 2.23
N ALA A 233 -22.28 9.94 3.50
CA ALA A 233 -21.83 9.20 4.68
C ALA A 233 -22.99 8.38 5.29
N ARG A 234 -23.79 9.01 6.19
CA ARG A 234 -24.99 8.40 6.81
C ARG A 234 -26.07 9.46 6.99
N GLY A 235 -27.32 9.05 6.82
CA GLY A 235 -28.46 9.95 6.90
C GLY A 235 -28.65 10.57 8.29
N GLU A 236 -28.43 9.78 9.32
CA GLU A 236 -28.57 10.14 10.74
C GLU A 236 -27.61 11.27 11.19
N ILE A 237 -26.59 11.58 10.38
CA ILE A 237 -25.68 12.73 10.62
C ILE A 237 -26.41 14.09 10.46
N VAL A 238 -27.55 14.10 9.75
CA VAL A 238 -28.31 15.30 9.40
C VAL A 238 -29.73 15.22 9.96
N LEU A 239 -30.13 16.20 10.77
CA LEU A 239 -31.51 16.29 11.24
C LEU A 239 -32.40 16.78 10.08
N VAL A 240 -33.32 15.92 9.64
CA VAL A 240 -34.14 16.11 8.44
C VAL A 240 -34.97 17.39 8.50
N ASP A 241 -35.64 17.65 9.64
CA ASP A 241 -36.49 18.84 9.79
C ASP A 241 -35.69 20.16 9.76
N ASP A 242 -34.48 20.14 10.35
CA ASP A 242 -33.60 21.30 10.43
C ASP A 242 -33.03 21.67 9.05
N ILE A 243 -32.55 20.67 8.30
CA ILE A 243 -32.04 20.91 6.95
C ILE A 243 -33.17 21.33 5.98
N ALA A 244 -34.36 20.76 6.11
CA ALA A 244 -35.53 21.15 5.32
C ALA A 244 -35.97 22.59 5.60
N ALA A 245 -35.96 23.03 6.85
CA ALA A 245 -36.21 24.41 7.23
C ALA A 245 -35.13 25.40 6.70
N ALA A 246 -33.85 25.00 6.77
CA ALA A 246 -32.74 25.76 6.28
C ALA A 246 -32.76 25.95 4.75
N LEU A 247 -33.18 24.93 4.01
CA LEU A 247 -33.39 25.00 2.54
C LEU A 247 -34.53 25.95 2.19
N LYS A 248 -35.64 25.86 2.91
CA LYS A 248 -36.83 26.77 2.72
C LYS A 248 -36.52 28.21 3.03
N SER A 249 -35.68 28.50 4.02
CA SER A 249 -35.26 29.84 4.39
C SER A 249 -34.17 30.43 3.47
N GLY A 250 -33.49 29.59 2.69
CA GLY A 250 -32.36 30.00 1.86
C GLY A 250 -31.01 30.07 2.59
N LYS A 251 -30.94 29.72 3.86
CA LYS A 251 -29.68 29.59 4.61
C LYS A 251 -28.79 28.54 3.99
N VAL A 252 -29.35 27.40 3.61
CA VAL A 252 -28.76 26.36 2.78
C VAL A 252 -29.37 26.48 1.39
N VAL A 253 -28.55 26.58 0.34
CA VAL A 253 -29.04 26.72 -1.04
C VAL A 253 -29.01 25.47 -1.87
N GLY A 254 -28.49 24.39 -1.29
CA GLY A 254 -28.48 23.06 -1.93
C GLY A 254 -28.14 21.96 -0.93
N TYR A 255 -28.85 20.87 -1.00
CA TYR A 255 -28.56 19.64 -0.24
C TYR A 255 -28.54 18.45 -1.19
N GLY A 256 -27.36 17.82 -1.32
CA GLY A 256 -27.18 16.58 -2.05
C GLY A 256 -27.00 15.42 -1.07
N ALA A 257 -27.86 14.41 -1.15
CA ALA A 257 -27.79 13.26 -0.25
C ALA A 257 -27.90 11.96 -1.02
N ASP A 258 -26.97 11.05 -0.75
CA ASP A 258 -27.07 9.66 -1.23
C ASP A 258 -27.70 8.75 -0.14
N VAL A 259 -27.86 9.27 1.06
CA VAL A 259 -28.33 8.56 2.25
C VAL A 259 -29.40 9.36 2.98
N LEU A 260 -30.33 8.65 3.61
CA LEU A 260 -31.40 9.24 4.43
C LEU A 260 -31.43 8.57 5.81
N ASP A 261 -32.05 9.25 6.77
CA ASP A 261 -32.20 8.81 8.17
C ASP A 261 -32.94 7.48 8.29
N VAL A 262 -33.86 7.19 7.35
CA VAL A 262 -34.54 5.90 7.23
C VAL A 262 -34.45 5.41 5.79
N GLU A 263 -33.90 4.23 5.59
CA GLU A 263 -33.76 3.58 4.28
C GLU A 263 -34.41 2.19 4.28
N PRO A 264 -35.38 1.91 3.37
CA PRO A 264 -35.99 2.84 2.40
C PRO A 264 -36.89 3.89 3.07
N PRO A 265 -36.87 5.13 2.55
CA PRO A 265 -37.69 6.21 3.11
C PRO A 265 -39.17 6.03 2.80
N ARG A 266 -40.02 6.66 3.64
CA ARG A 266 -41.45 6.76 3.37
C ARG A 266 -41.71 7.72 2.19
N ALA A 267 -42.80 7.51 1.45
CA ALA A 267 -43.17 8.33 0.32
C ALA A 267 -43.44 9.82 0.67
N ASP A 268 -43.76 10.09 1.92
CA ASP A 268 -44.01 11.44 2.47
C ASP A 268 -42.77 12.07 3.13
N HIS A 269 -41.59 11.56 2.90
CA HIS A 269 -40.36 12.07 3.49
C HIS A 269 -40.16 13.56 3.17
N ALA A 270 -39.87 14.37 4.20
CA ALA A 270 -39.85 15.84 4.10
C ALA A 270 -38.94 16.39 3.00
N LEU A 271 -37.80 15.77 2.75
CA LEU A 271 -36.84 16.21 1.74
C LEU A 271 -37.33 15.99 0.29
N PHE A 272 -38.29 15.12 0.04
CA PHE A 272 -38.83 14.89 -1.31
C PHE A 272 -39.63 16.06 -1.85
N SER A 273 -40.23 16.85 -0.96
CA SER A 273 -40.95 18.08 -1.28
C SER A 273 -40.14 19.37 -1.04
N THR A 274 -38.91 19.25 -0.53
CA THR A 274 -38.07 20.41 -0.23
C THR A 274 -37.29 20.85 -1.46
N PRO A 275 -37.29 22.15 -1.80
CA PRO A 275 -36.59 22.63 -2.99
C PRO A 275 -35.07 22.53 -2.86
N ASN A 276 -34.36 22.54 -3.99
CA ASN A 276 -32.89 22.52 -4.06
C ASN A 276 -32.25 21.27 -3.40
N THR A 277 -32.93 20.14 -3.50
CA THR A 277 -32.41 18.84 -3.09
C THR A 277 -32.11 17.97 -4.31
N ILE A 278 -31.04 17.17 -4.23
CA ILE A 278 -30.82 15.98 -5.09
C ILE A 278 -30.60 14.81 -4.15
N ILE A 279 -31.51 13.84 -4.24
CA ILE A 279 -31.45 12.64 -3.39
C ILE A 279 -31.30 11.42 -4.28
N THR A 280 -30.34 10.58 -3.97
CA THR A 280 -30.11 9.29 -4.63
C THR A 280 -30.28 8.15 -3.61
N SER A 281 -30.54 6.95 -4.10
CA SER A 281 -31.00 5.81 -3.29
C SER A 281 -29.83 4.93 -2.82
N HIS A 282 -28.85 5.53 -2.14
CA HIS A 282 -27.66 4.89 -1.58
C HIS A 282 -26.87 4.12 -2.64
N ILE A 283 -26.55 4.81 -3.74
CA ILE A 283 -25.87 4.27 -4.91
C ILE A 283 -24.44 4.81 -5.10
N GLY A 284 -23.95 5.64 -4.19
CA GLY A 284 -22.63 6.29 -4.30
C GLY A 284 -21.47 5.31 -4.43
N SER A 285 -21.64 4.08 -3.94
CA SER A 285 -20.68 2.99 -4.13
C SER A 285 -21.04 2.02 -5.26
N ARG A 286 -22.15 2.25 -5.99
CA ARG A 286 -22.73 1.28 -6.93
C ARG A 286 -22.31 1.54 -8.39
N THR A 287 -21.02 1.36 -8.69
CA THR A 287 -20.48 1.30 -10.05
C THR A 287 -20.02 -0.12 -10.37
N TYR A 288 -19.92 -0.50 -11.63
CA TYR A 288 -19.45 -1.83 -12.03
C TYR A 288 -18.11 -2.18 -11.38
N GLU A 289 -17.17 -1.25 -11.41
CA GLU A 289 -15.82 -1.42 -10.85
C GLU A 289 -15.83 -1.55 -9.32
N SER A 290 -16.61 -0.71 -8.66
CA SER A 290 -16.69 -0.72 -7.20
C SER A 290 -17.43 -1.95 -6.69
N VAL A 291 -18.54 -2.33 -7.36
CA VAL A 291 -19.25 -3.57 -7.01
C VAL A 291 -18.33 -4.77 -7.16
N GLN A 292 -17.59 -4.85 -8.26
CA GLN A 292 -16.62 -5.94 -8.46
C GLN A 292 -15.60 -6.01 -7.33
N ARG A 293 -14.99 -4.89 -6.94
CA ARG A 293 -14.01 -4.86 -5.85
C ARG A 293 -14.61 -5.25 -4.50
N GLN A 294 -15.76 -4.66 -4.15
CA GLN A 294 -16.45 -4.93 -2.89
C GLN A 294 -16.92 -6.38 -2.80
N ALA A 295 -17.57 -6.87 -3.85
CA ALA A 295 -18.13 -8.22 -3.89
C ALA A 295 -17.04 -9.30 -3.85
N THR A 296 -15.94 -9.10 -4.58
CA THR A 296 -14.80 -10.01 -4.54
C THR A 296 -14.21 -10.06 -3.14
N MET A 297 -13.99 -8.90 -2.50
CA MET A 297 -13.44 -8.85 -1.14
C MET A 297 -14.37 -9.49 -0.11
N ALA A 298 -15.68 -9.22 -0.19
CA ALA A 298 -16.66 -9.82 0.72
C ALA A 298 -16.74 -11.36 0.55
N THR A 299 -16.70 -11.85 -0.69
CA THR A 299 -16.67 -13.30 -0.97
C THR A 299 -15.38 -13.91 -0.46
N GLN A 300 -14.23 -13.26 -0.66
CA GLN A 300 -12.94 -13.74 -0.21
C GLN A 300 -12.86 -13.79 1.33
N ASN A 301 -13.47 -12.84 2.04
CA ASN A 301 -13.57 -12.89 3.51
C ASN A 301 -14.30 -14.16 3.95
N LEU A 302 -15.44 -14.52 3.33
CA LEU A 302 -16.12 -15.79 3.62
C LEU A 302 -15.27 -17.00 3.29
N ILE A 303 -14.61 -17.02 2.13
CA ILE A 303 -13.71 -18.12 1.74
C ILE A 303 -12.60 -18.30 2.78
N ASN A 304 -12.01 -17.22 3.23
CA ASN A 304 -10.95 -17.25 4.22
C ASN A 304 -11.46 -17.81 5.56
N PHE A 305 -12.61 -17.32 6.04
CA PHE A 305 -13.24 -17.85 7.26
C PHE A 305 -13.49 -19.36 7.18
N THR A 306 -13.99 -19.86 6.05
CA THR A 306 -14.27 -21.30 5.89
C THR A 306 -13.01 -22.16 5.88
N LYS A 307 -11.87 -21.58 5.52
CA LYS A 307 -10.56 -22.26 5.51
C LYS A 307 -9.79 -22.09 6.83
N GLY A 308 -10.35 -21.37 7.82
CA GLY A 308 -9.64 -21.03 9.05
C GLY A 308 -8.49 -20.03 8.84
N ILE A 309 -8.53 -19.28 7.72
CA ILE A 309 -7.56 -18.24 7.39
C ILE A 309 -8.15 -16.89 7.82
N PRO A 310 -7.35 -15.94 8.34
CA PRO A 310 -7.84 -14.60 8.65
C PRO A 310 -8.49 -13.94 7.43
N PRO A 311 -9.59 -13.20 7.60
CA PRO A 311 -10.21 -12.44 6.51
C PRO A 311 -9.29 -11.32 6.03
N LEU A 312 -9.55 -10.78 4.84
CA LEU A 312 -8.78 -9.64 4.31
C LEU A 312 -8.93 -8.39 5.19
N ALA A 313 -10.08 -8.24 5.84
CA ALA A 313 -10.29 -7.25 6.89
C ALA A 313 -11.38 -7.75 7.86
N GLN A 314 -11.13 -7.62 9.16
CA GLN A 314 -12.06 -7.98 10.24
C GLN A 314 -12.41 -6.75 11.08
N ALA A 315 -13.70 -6.58 11.37
CA ALA A 315 -14.22 -5.41 12.07
C ALA A 315 -14.24 -5.57 13.59
N ASN A 316 -14.21 -6.79 14.10
CA ASN A 316 -14.25 -7.10 15.53
C ASN A 316 -13.08 -7.98 15.96
N VAL A 317 -12.74 -7.92 17.25
CA VAL A 317 -11.72 -8.79 17.88
C VAL A 317 -12.48 -9.77 18.75
N LEU A 318 -12.36 -11.06 18.45
CA LEU A 318 -13.12 -12.10 19.16
C LEU A 318 -12.55 -12.40 20.57
N PRO A 319 -13.37 -12.90 21.51
CA PRO A 319 -12.89 -13.46 22.75
C PRO A 319 -12.05 -14.72 22.45
N GLY A 320 -10.76 -14.63 22.70
CA GLY A 320 -9.81 -15.67 22.29
C GLY A 320 -8.96 -15.30 21.08
N ASP A 321 -9.35 -14.36 20.24
CA ASP A 321 -8.42 -13.57 19.47
C ASP A 321 -7.54 -12.85 20.51
N LYS A 322 -6.31 -13.31 20.63
CA LYS A 322 -5.41 -12.72 21.62
C LYS A 322 -5.37 -11.21 21.38
N LYS A 323 -6.06 -10.43 22.24
CA LYS A 323 -5.61 -9.07 22.49
C LYS A 323 -4.13 -9.23 22.79
N PRO A 324 -3.21 -8.60 22.11
CA PRO A 324 -1.80 -8.80 22.38
C PRO A 324 -1.55 -8.36 23.82
N ALA A 325 -1.55 -9.32 24.74
CA ALA A 325 -0.87 -9.18 26.00
C ALA A 325 0.60 -9.39 25.67
N ALA A 326 1.36 -8.34 25.79
CA ALA A 326 2.76 -8.25 26.07
C ALA A 326 3.59 -9.55 26.03
N ALA A 327 3.62 -10.28 24.94
CA ALA A 327 4.70 -11.09 24.40
C ALA A 327 4.24 -11.59 23.04
N PRO A 328 4.91 -11.21 21.93
CA PRO A 328 4.61 -11.82 20.66
C PRO A 328 4.92 -13.32 20.76
N GLY A 329 3.96 -14.17 20.35
CA GLY A 329 4.28 -15.54 19.97
C GLY A 329 5.33 -15.54 18.84
N ASP A 330 5.83 -16.69 18.42
CA ASP A 330 6.96 -16.84 17.48
C ASP A 330 6.89 -16.01 16.18
N ASP A 331 5.75 -15.39 15.84
CA ASP A 331 5.55 -14.49 14.68
C ASP A 331 5.20 -13.03 15.07
N GLY A 332 5.35 -12.65 16.33
CA GLY A 332 5.00 -11.30 16.80
C GLY A 332 6.10 -10.28 16.53
N PHE A 333 5.67 -9.04 16.28
CA PHE A 333 6.55 -7.91 16.07
C PHE A 333 6.41 -6.87 17.16
N PHE A 334 7.49 -6.15 17.42
CA PHE A 334 7.49 -4.90 18.16
C PHE A 334 7.50 -3.73 17.19
N VAL A 335 6.76 -2.68 17.52
CA VAL A 335 6.74 -1.43 16.77
C VAL A 335 7.83 -0.52 17.31
N VAL A 336 8.74 -0.12 16.44
CA VAL A 336 9.81 0.83 16.74
C VAL A 336 9.58 2.11 15.94
N ASP A 337 9.67 3.24 16.62
CA ASP A 337 9.59 4.54 15.98
C ASP A 337 10.71 4.71 14.93
N PRO A 338 10.39 5.09 13.67
CA PRO A 338 11.41 5.26 12.63
C PRO A 338 12.52 6.22 13.00
N GLN A 339 12.21 7.27 13.77
CA GLN A 339 13.23 8.23 14.22
C GLN A 339 14.21 7.58 15.21
N GLN A 340 13.71 6.77 16.14
CA GLN A 340 14.58 6.03 17.07
C GLN A 340 15.48 5.02 16.35
N HIS A 341 14.91 4.30 15.35
CA HIS A 341 15.69 3.40 14.51
C HIS A 341 16.80 4.15 13.77
N ASN A 342 16.46 5.26 13.12
CA ASN A 342 17.40 6.03 12.32
C ASN A 342 18.51 6.63 13.16
N GLN A 343 18.19 7.17 14.35
CA GLN A 343 19.18 7.69 15.30
C GLN A 343 20.19 6.62 15.72
N LEU A 344 19.71 5.40 16.01
CA LEU A 344 20.60 4.30 16.36
C LEU A 344 21.50 3.88 15.21
N VAL A 345 20.94 3.74 13.99
CA VAL A 345 21.72 3.35 12.80
C VAL A 345 22.75 4.40 12.45
N GLU A 346 22.38 5.68 12.47
CA GLU A 346 23.32 6.79 12.23
C GLU A 346 24.44 6.81 13.28
N ALA A 347 24.10 6.68 14.55
CA ALA A 347 25.10 6.62 15.63
C ALA A 347 26.08 5.44 15.46
N ALA A 348 25.58 4.28 15.03
CA ALA A 348 26.44 3.12 14.80
C ALA A 348 27.42 3.34 13.63
N TYR A 349 26.98 3.95 12.53
CA TYR A 349 27.88 4.28 11.42
C TYR A 349 28.86 5.40 11.79
N ILE A 350 28.44 6.43 12.52
CA ILE A 350 29.32 7.49 13.02
C ILE A 350 30.39 6.90 13.97
N HIS A 351 29.98 5.98 14.87
CA HIS A 351 30.91 5.28 15.76
C HIS A 351 32.00 4.51 15.01
N ARG A 352 31.70 4.01 13.81
CA ARG A 352 32.62 3.31 12.90
C ARG A 352 33.46 4.25 12.01
N GLY A 353 33.31 5.56 12.18
CA GLY A 353 34.11 6.59 11.50
C GLY A 353 33.53 7.14 10.25
N TYR A 354 32.30 6.76 9.87
CA TYR A 354 31.59 7.30 8.70
C TYR A 354 31.17 8.77 8.91
N SER A 355 31.13 9.55 7.86
CA SER A 355 30.60 10.91 7.88
C SER A 355 29.10 10.93 8.17
N ALA A 356 28.57 12.06 8.66
CA ALA A 356 27.14 12.22 8.90
C ALA A 356 26.31 11.98 7.63
N ALA A 357 26.79 12.37 6.46
CA ALA A 357 26.11 12.14 5.19
C ALA A 357 26.02 10.64 4.81
N GLU A 358 27.12 9.90 5.03
CA GLU A 358 27.14 8.45 4.80
C GLU A 358 26.24 7.72 5.81
N ALA A 359 26.28 8.11 7.07
CA ALA A 359 25.45 7.55 8.13
C ALA A 359 23.94 7.78 7.83
N SER A 360 23.58 8.97 7.38
CA SER A 360 22.20 9.29 6.98
C SER A 360 21.74 8.49 5.74
N ALA A 361 22.60 8.33 4.74
CA ALA A 361 22.29 7.49 3.58
C ALA A 361 22.07 6.02 3.97
N ALA A 362 22.91 5.48 4.86
CA ALA A 362 22.77 4.13 5.39
C ALA A 362 21.50 3.97 6.21
N SER A 363 21.19 4.93 7.08
CA SER A 363 19.98 4.95 7.90
C SER A 363 18.71 4.97 7.02
N ARG A 364 18.64 5.86 6.03
CA ARG A 364 17.56 5.92 5.02
C ARG A 364 17.36 4.59 4.31
N PHE A 365 18.46 3.95 3.90
CA PHE A 365 18.39 2.64 3.24
C PHE A 365 17.83 1.57 4.19
N CYS A 366 18.30 1.53 5.45
CA CYS A 366 17.89 0.55 6.45
C CYS A 366 16.42 0.72 6.87
N GLU A 367 15.94 1.96 6.97
CA GLU A 367 14.53 2.28 7.17
C GLU A 367 13.68 1.79 6.00
N MET A 368 14.11 2.08 4.78
CA MET A 368 13.42 1.62 3.57
C MET A 368 13.35 0.09 3.51
N ALA A 369 14.46 -0.62 3.73
CA ALA A 369 14.48 -2.08 3.76
C ALA A 369 13.53 -2.64 4.83
N SER A 370 13.50 -2.05 6.02
CA SER A 370 12.61 -2.44 7.11
C SER A 370 11.14 -2.15 6.80
N THR A 371 10.83 -1.01 6.20
CA THR A 371 9.49 -0.62 5.78
C THR A 371 8.89 -1.62 4.78
N PHE A 372 9.68 -2.06 3.81
CA PHE A 372 9.29 -3.00 2.77
C PHE A 372 9.48 -4.48 3.17
N GLY A 373 9.80 -4.75 4.42
CA GLY A 373 9.90 -6.12 4.94
C GLY A 373 11.15 -6.89 4.51
N ILE A 374 12.18 -6.22 4.00
CA ILE A 374 13.43 -6.83 3.53
C ILE A 374 14.38 -7.11 4.71
N ARG A 375 14.07 -8.14 5.48
CA ARG A 375 14.83 -8.51 6.70
C ARG A 375 16.24 -9.00 6.43
N THR A 376 16.50 -9.52 5.25
CA THR A 376 17.81 -10.05 4.85
C THR A 376 18.84 -8.94 4.59
N HIS A 377 18.40 -7.68 4.48
CA HIS A 377 19.26 -6.54 4.14
C HIS A 377 18.94 -5.28 4.98
N ASN A 378 18.40 -5.46 6.19
CA ASN A 378 18.15 -4.37 7.14
C ASN A 378 19.45 -3.90 7.84
N ALA A 379 19.32 -3.00 8.83
CA ALA A 379 20.46 -2.43 9.57
C ALA A 379 21.36 -3.48 10.22
N ILE A 380 20.77 -4.53 10.80
CA ILE A 380 21.52 -5.61 11.45
C ILE A 380 22.48 -6.27 10.45
N LYS A 381 21.97 -6.59 9.26
CA LYS A 381 22.79 -7.19 8.20
C LYS A 381 23.83 -6.21 7.65
N ALA A 382 23.42 -4.96 7.44
CA ALA A 382 24.29 -3.91 6.92
C ALA A 382 25.51 -3.69 7.82
N LEU A 383 25.28 -3.52 9.11
CA LEU A 383 26.33 -3.32 10.10
C LEU A 383 27.19 -4.59 10.30
N HIS A 384 26.58 -5.77 10.23
CA HIS A 384 27.33 -7.03 10.26
C HIS A 384 28.28 -7.17 9.07
N LEU A 385 27.84 -6.84 7.86
CA LEU A 385 28.71 -6.88 6.67
C LEU A 385 29.81 -5.83 6.74
N ASP A 386 29.52 -4.64 7.25
CA ASP A 386 30.54 -3.61 7.46
C ASP A 386 31.62 -4.07 8.47
N HIS A 387 31.21 -4.71 9.54
CA HIS A 387 32.15 -5.30 10.51
C HIS A 387 33.07 -6.36 9.92
N LEU A 388 32.51 -7.25 9.10
CA LEU A 388 33.28 -8.39 8.55
C LEU A 388 34.15 -8.01 7.35
N PHE A 389 33.69 -7.11 6.50
CA PHE A 389 34.27 -6.87 5.17
C PHE A 389 34.42 -5.39 4.83
N GLY A 390 33.91 -4.48 5.65
CA GLY A 390 33.86 -3.04 5.40
C GLY A 390 34.95 -2.25 6.11
N SER A 391 34.55 -1.25 6.89
CA SER A 391 35.45 -0.28 7.53
C SER A 391 36.49 -0.93 8.47
N ALA A 392 36.10 -1.96 9.23
CA ALA A 392 36.97 -2.67 10.15
C ALA A 392 38.12 -3.42 9.46
N THR A 393 37.97 -3.78 8.20
CA THR A 393 38.95 -4.56 7.42
C THR A 393 39.57 -3.80 6.25
N GLY A 394 39.24 -2.53 6.11
CA GLY A 394 39.70 -1.67 5.01
C GLY A 394 39.03 -1.95 3.65
N GLY A 395 37.95 -2.73 3.62
CA GLY A 395 37.15 -2.97 2.44
C GLY A 395 36.19 -1.83 2.11
N CYS A 396 35.96 -0.94 3.10
CA CYS A 396 35.26 0.32 2.92
C CYS A 396 36.09 1.44 3.58
N VAL A 397 36.13 2.60 2.96
CA VAL A 397 36.89 3.77 3.43
C VAL A 397 35.91 4.86 3.86
N PRO A 398 35.66 5.02 5.18
CA PRO A 398 34.79 6.07 5.68
C PRO A 398 35.22 7.46 5.24
N GLY A 399 34.29 8.31 4.82
CA GLY A 399 34.55 9.66 4.38
C GLY A 399 35.21 9.78 3.00
N ALA A 400 35.37 8.67 2.26
CA ALA A 400 35.91 8.72 0.91
C ALA A 400 35.03 9.58 -0.03
N GLU A 401 35.67 10.26 -0.97
CA GLU A 401 34.98 11.07 -1.97
C GLU A 401 34.99 10.37 -3.33
N ILE A 402 33.80 10.36 -3.98
CA ILE A 402 33.65 9.82 -5.33
C ILE A 402 34.43 10.70 -6.30
N VAL A 403 35.17 10.06 -7.21
CA VAL A 403 35.87 10.74 -8.30
C VAL A 403 35.13 10.46 -9.60
N LYS A 404 34.59 11.50 -10.24
CA LYS A 404 34.02 11.40 -11.57
C LYS A 404 35.12 11.31 -12.59
N ILE A 405 35.05 10.29 -13.45
CA ILE A 405 35.98 10.07 -14.55
C ILE A 405 35.37 10.67 -15.80
N ASP A 406 36.22 11.33 -16.61
CA ASP A 406 35.75 11.93 -17.86
C ASP A 406 35.09 10.90 -18.79
N CYS A 407 33.93 11.23 -19.33
CA CYS A 407 33.12 10.36 -20.16
C CYS A 407 32.78 11.05 -21.49
N ARG A 408 32.88 10.30 -22.56
CA ARG A 408 32.63 10.81 -23.93
C ARG A 408 31.15 11.18 -24.17
N PHE A 409 30.23 10.56 -23.46
CA PHE A 409 28.80 10.69 -23.69
C PHE A 409 28.12 11.44 -22.55
N GLU A 410 27.34 12.47 -22.87
CA GLU A 410 26.71 13.36 -21.88
C GLU A 410 25.65 12.67 -21.03
N ALA A 411 24.97 11.66 -21.57
CA ALA A 411 23.97 10.86 -20.86
C ALA A 411 24.57 9.79 -19.92
N CYS A 412 25.91 9.68 -19.87
CA CYS A 412 26.63 8.65 -19.12
C CYS A 412 27.69 9.28 -18.22
N GLU A 413 27.84 8.74 -17.03
CA GLU A 413 28.94 9.09 -16.12
C GLU A 413 29.68 7.82 -15.67
N ILE A 414 30.98 7.94 -15.43
CA ILE A 414 31.84 6.90 -14.90
C ILE A 414 32.46 7.42 -13.61
N TRP A 415 32.30 6.67 -12.53
CA TRP A 415 32.77 7.07 -11.21
C TRP A 415 33.75 6.05 -10.64
N ASP A 416 34.80 6.53 -9.99
CA ASP A 416 35.61 5.76 -9.04
C ASP A 416 35.06 6.01 -7.64
N GLY A 417 34.45 5.01 -7.03
CA GLY A 417 33.79 5.10 -5.74
C GLY A 417 34.77 5.15 -4.56
N LYS A 418 36.06 4.95 -4.76
CA LYS A 418 37.12 5.01 -3.73
C LYS A 418 36.84 4.16 -2.49
N LEU A 419 36.12 3.04 -2.65
CA LEU A 419 35.64 2.19 -1.57
C LEU A 419 34.73 2.92 -0.57
N LYS A 420 34.03 3.98 -1.02
CA LYS A 420 33.02 4.68 -0.22
C LYS A 420 31.87 3.74 0.15
N LEU A 421 31.15 4.06 1.21
CA LEU A 421 29.97 3.32 1.66
C LEU A 421 28.96 3.14 0.53
N GLY A 422 28.66 1.88 0.18
CA GLY A 422 27.90 1.53 -1.01
C GLY A 422 26.48 2.12 -1.05
N GLN A 423 25.80 2.23 0.08
CA GLN A 423 24.47 2.83 0.15
C GLN A 423 24.49 4.32 -0.24
N SER A 424 25.49 5.06 0.21
CA SER A 424 25.69 6.47 -0.16
C SER A 424 25.93 6.60 -1.68
N VAL A 425 26.88 5.81 -2.20
CA VAL A 425 27.19 5.78 -3.63
C VAL A 425 25.97 5.45 -4.48
N ALA A 426 25.15 4.47 -4.04
CA ALA A 426 24.00 4.01 -4.81
C ALA A 426 22.88 5.06 -4.87
N PHE A 427 22.60 5.78 -3.77
CA PHE A 427 21.64 6.88 -3.79
C PHE A 427 22.11 8.04 -4.68
N ASP A 428 23.38 8.42 -4.58
CA ASP A 428 23.96 9.50 -5.39
C ASP A 428 23.93 9.13 -6.89
N ALA A 429 24.30 7.90 -7.22
CA ALA A 429 24.30 7.42 -8.60
C ALA A 429 22.88 7.31 -9.18
N MET A 430 21.93 6.79 -8.42
CA MET A 430 20.53 6.69 -8.86
C MET A 430 19.91 8.09 -9.05
N GLN A 431 20.15 9.01 -8.12
CA GLN A 431 19.72 10.41 -8.27
C GLN A 431 20.31 11.05 -9.52
N ARG A 432 21.60 10.82 -9.76
CA ARG A 432 22.26 11.35 -10.95
C ARG A 432 21.72 10.75 -12.25
N CYS A 433 21.39 9.46 -12.26
CA CYS A 433 20.73 8.82 -13.40
C CYS A 433 19.37 9.45 -13.72
N MET A 434 18.58 9.81 -12.70
CA MET A 434 17.29 10.51 -12.90
C MET A 434 17.50 11.90 -13.53
N GLU A 435 18.46 12.68 -13.03
CA GLU A 435 18.81 13.99 -13.61
C GLU A 435 19.28 13.89 -15.07
N LEU A 436 20.06 12.88 -15.40
CA LEU A 436 20.49 12.62 -16.78
C LEU A 436 19.30 12.17 -17.65
N ALA A 437 18.39 11.36 -17.10
CA ALA A 437 17.19 10.92 -17.81
C ALA A 437 16.24 12.08 -18.12
N ASP A 438 16.12 13.06 -17.24
CA ASP A 438 15.34 14.29 -17.50
C ASP A 438 15.93 15.10 -18.66
N MET A 439 17.25 15.15 -18.77
CA MET A 439 17.93 15.90 -19.83
C MET A 439 17.98 15.15 -21.18
N TYR A 440 18.16 13.84 -21.15
CA TYR A 440 18.51 13.05 -22.34
C TYR A 440 17.54 11.91 -22.63
N GLY A 441 16.52 11.70 -21.79
CA GLY A 441 15.58 10.58 -21.87
C GLY A 441 16.11 9.28 -21.26
N VAL A 442 17.43 9.12 -21.15
CA VAL A 442 18.10 7.99 -20.49
C VAL A 442 19.31 8.52 -19.74
N GLY A 443 19.52 8.07 -18.52
CA GLY A 443 20.69 8.37 -17.70
C GLY A 443 21.39 7.10 -17.27
N GLN A 444 22.73 7.10 -17.31
CA GLN A 444 23.55 5.96 -16.91
C GLN A 444 24.70 6.42 -16.00
N VAL A 445 24.91 5.70 -14.89
CA VAL A 445 26.09 5.86 -14.04
C VAL A 445 26.70 4.50 -13.80
N SER A 446 28.00 4.38 -14.14
CA SER A 446 28.81 3.20 -13.90
C SER A 446 29.83 3.50 -12.82
N VAL A 447 29.89 2.67 -11.77
CA VAL A 447 30.76 2.92 -10.62
C VAL A 447 31.69 1.75 -10.42
N ASP A 448 33.00 2.01 -10.43
CA ASP A 448 34.03 1.05 -10.03
C ASP A 448 34.49 1.30 -8.59
N ASN A 449 35.15 0.31 -8.00
CA ASN A 449 35.83 0.43 -6.74
C ASN A 449 34.90 0.89 -5.60
N THR A 450 33.82 0.12 -5.42
CA THR A 450 32.79 0.39 -4.39
C THR A 450 32.77 -0.69 -3.34
N PHE A 451 32.01 -0.43 -2.26
CA PHE A 451 31.63 -1.40 -1.26
C PHE A 451 30.15 -1.76 -1.41
N HIS A 452 29.74 -2.87 -0.87
CA HIS A 452 28.41 -3.48 -0.97
C HIS A 452 27.23 -2.50 -0.78
N TYR A 453 26.25 -2.47 -1.72
CA TYR A 453 25.06 -1.61 -1.61
C TYR A 453 23.79 -2.32 -1.08
N LEU A 454 23.90 -3.60 -0.71
CA LEU A 454 22.84 -4.43 -0.11
C LEU A 454 21.71 -4.80 -1.09
N TRP A 455 20.53 -4.22 -0.92
CA TRP A 455 19.34 -4.54 -1.70
C TRP A 455 19.12 -3.55 -2.85
N GLY A 456 19.37 -4.01 -4.08
CA GLY A 456 19.21 -3.17 -5.27
C GLY A 456 17.77 -2.73 -5.54
N GLY A 457 16.79 -3.59 -5.17
CA GLY A 457 15.36 -3.29 -5.31
C GLY A 457 14.92 -1.98 -4.66
N GLY A 458 15.55 -1.57 -3.57
CA GLY A 458 15.23 -0.31 -2.90
C GLY A 458 15.53 0.92 -3.73
N TYR A 459 16.69 0.97 -4.37
CA TYR A 459 17.10 2.13 -5.19
C TYR A 459 16.24 2.27 -6.45
N VAL A 460 15.92 1.16 -7.13
CA VAL A 460 15.06 1.19 -8.31
C VAL A 460 13.61 1.49 -7.94
N MET A 461 13.14 1.05 -6.77
CA MET A 461 11.82 1.37 -6.23
C MET A 461 11.70 2.87 -5.93
N ASP A 462 12.71 3.48 -5.32
CA ASP A 462 12.74 4.94 -5.05
C ASP A 462 12.63 5.76 -6.35
N ALA A 463 13.32 5.33 -7.41
CA ALA A 463 13.20 5.94 -8.73
C ALA A 463 11.81 5.72 -9.37
N ALA A 464 11.26 4.51 -9.26
CA ALA A 464 9.93 4.21 -9.82
C ALA A 464 8.80 4.97 -9.11
N LEU A 465 8.89 5.16 -7.80
CA LEU A 465 7.97 6.02 -7.04
C LEU A 465 8.00 7.49 -7.49
N LYS A 466 9.10 7.92 -8.10
CA LYS A 466 9.28 9.26 -8.71
C LYS A 466 8.90 9.31 -10.18
N GLY A 467 8.40 8.20 -10.74
CA GLY A 467 7.89 8.14 -12.11
C GLY A 467 8.86 7.60 -13.16
N TYR A 468 10.04 7.10 -12.77
CA TYR A 468 11.04 6.60 -13.71
C TYR A 468 11.02 5.07 -13.83
N ILE A 469 11.49 4.57 -14.97
CA ILE A 469 11.89 3.17 -15.13
C ILE A 469 13.36 3.07 -14.71
N ALA A 470 13.68 2.18 -13.79
CA ALA A 470 15.03 2.08 -13.26
C ALA A 470 15.56 0.65 -13.27
N TYR A 471 16.86 0.53 -13.49
CA TYR A 471 17.61 -0.71 -13.45
C TYR A 471 18.92 -0.55 -12.69
N THR A 472 19.30 -1.56 -11.92
CA THR A 472 20.64 -1.67 -11.35
C THR A 472 21.12 -3.11 -11.30
N ASN A 473 22.42 -3.31 -11.37
CA ASN A 473 23.10 -4.56 -11.06
C ASN A 473 24.42 -4.29 -10.34
N CYS A 474 24.97 -5.30 -9.72
CA CYS A 474 26.31 -5.24 -9.16
C CYS A 474 27.04 -6.59 -9.22
N THR A 475 28.37 -6.52 -9.18
CA THR A 475 29.20 -7.68 -8.90
C THR A 475 29.41 -7.85 -7.39
N SER A 476 29.92 -9.01 -6.98
CA SER A 476 30.25 -9.29 -5.58
C SER A 476 31.69 -9.76 -5.47
N THR A 477 32.39 -9.30 -4.43
CA THR A 477 33.71 -9.85 -4.07
C THR A 477 33.64 -11.21 -3.39
N LEU A 478 32.42 -11.66 -3.06
CA LEU A 478 32.19 -12.96 -2.41
C LEU A 478 31.81 -14.02 -3.49
N ALA A 479 32.67 -15.08 -3.77
CA ALA A 479 32.30 -16.21 -4.63
C ALA A 479 31.43 -17.20 -3.86
N GLU A 480 30.15 -17.12 -4.10
CA GLU A 480 29.17 -17.96 -3.45
C GLU A 480 28.47 -18.88 -4.45
N VAL A 481 28.55 -18.59 -5.74
CA VAL A 481 27.79 -19.30 -6.79
C VAL A 481 28.74 -20.06 -7.72
N VAL A 482 28.41 -21.32 -7.93
CA VAL A 482 29.12 -22.20 -8.86
C VAL A 482 28.62 -21.95 -10.28
N PRO A 483 29.49 -21.76 -11.29
CA PRO A 483 29.06 -21.69 -12.68
C PRO A 483 28.31 -22.95 -13.12
N PHE A 484 27.41 -22.82 -14.09
CA PHE A 484 26.69 -23.96 -14.62
C PHE A 484 27.64 -25.06 -15.11
N LEU A 485 27.43 -26.30 -14.64
CA LEU A 485 28.30 -27.46 -14.80
C LEU A 485 29.70 -27.33 -14.15
N GLY A 486 29.94 -26.26 -13.40
CA GLY A 486 31.17 -26.10 -12.60
C GLY A 486 31.11 -26.91 -11.30
N LYS A 487 32.23 -26.91 -10.57
CA LYS A 487 32.36 -27.59 -9.27
C LYS A 487 32.67 -26.64 -8.12
N HIS A 488 33.25 -25.49 -8.43
CA HIS A 488 33.73 -24.54 -7.43
C HIS A 488 33.12 -23.16 -7.66
N PRO A 489 32.80 -22.41 -6.59
CA PRO A 489 32.24 -21.08 -6.72
C PRO A 489 33.28 -20.10 -7.27
N THR A 490 32.90 -19.37 -8.30
CA THR A 490 33.69 -18.30 -8.90
C THR A 490 32.87 -17.05 -9.20
N LEU A 491 31.56 -17.09 -8.94
CA LEU A 491 30.63 -16.01 -9.16
C LEU A 491 30.02 -15.53 -7.84
N GLY A 492 29.65 -14.27 -7.78
CA GLY A 492 28.81 -13.75 -6.72
C GLY A 492 27.35 -14.11 -6.91
N THR A 493 26.46 -13.66 -6.01
CA THR A 493 25.02 -13.76 -6.17
C THR A 493 24.50 -12.81 -7.25
N ASN A 494 25.29 -11.82 -7.65
CA ASN A 494 25.18 -10.94 -8.80
C ASN A 494 23.71 -10.52 -9.08
N PRO A 495 23.12 -9.68 -8.22
CA PRO A 495 21.70 -9.34 -8.33
C PRO A 495 21.40 -8.44 -9.51
N HIS A 496 20.16 -8.54 -9.98
CA HIS A 496 19.54 -7.59 -10.91
C HIS A 496 18.28 -7.04 -10.29
N SER A 497 18.05 -5.75 -10.46
CA SER A 497 16.83 -5.11 -9.96
C SER A 497 16.26 -4.17 -11.01
N TRP A 498 14.99 -4.37 -11.36
CA TRP A 498 14.20 -3.49 -12.22
C TRP A 498 13.03 -2.93 -11.45
N ALA A 499 12.65 -1.68 -11.73
CA ALA A 499 11.38 -1.14 -11.27
C ALA A 499 10.68 -0.32 -12.36
N PHE A 500 9.35 -0.36 -12.32
CA PHE A 500 8.47 0.32 -13.26
C PHE A 500 7.46 1.18 -12.51
N PRO A 501 7.18 2.42 -12.96
CA PRO A 501 6.27 3.37 -12.31
C PRO A 501 4.81 3.00 -12.56
N THR A 502 4.34 1.94 -11.94
CA THR A 502 2.99 1.38 -12.12
C THR A 502 2.01 1.79 -11.03
N GLN A 503 2.38 2.69 -10.12
CA GLN A 503 1.55 3.09 -8.98
C GLN A 503 0.21 3.71 -9.38
N ASP A 504 0.15 4.43 -10.49
CA ASP A 504 -1.10 5.00 -11.01
C ASP A 504 -2.02 3.93 -11.64
N ALA A 505 -1.43 2.82 -12.10
CA ALA A 505 -2.17 1.72 -12.71
C ALA A 505 -2.69 0.70 -11.69
N ILE A 506 -1.87 0.34 -10.70
CA ILE A 506 -2.15 -0.77 -9.77
C ILE A 506 -1.92 -0.42 -8.29
N GLY A 507 -1.56 0.82 -7.96
CA GLY A 507 -1.39 1.30 -6.58
C GLY A 507 0.03 1.18 -6.01
N TYR A 508 0.96 0.54 -6.69
CA TYR A 508 2.37 0.38 -6.29
C TYR A 508 3.27 0.19 -7.51
N PRO A 509 4.59 0.46 -7.39
CA PRO A 509 5.54 0.16 -8.44
C PRO A 509 5.78 -1.35 -8.56
N ILE A 510 5.86 -1.90 -9.76
CA ILE A 510 6.38 -3.24 -9.98
C ILE A 510 7.88 -3.20 -9.76
N VAL A 511 8.37 -4.07 -8.86
CA VAL A 511 9.80 -4.22 -8.55
C VAL A 511 10.18 -5.67 -8.76
N ILE A 512 11.11 -5.92 -9.68
CA ILE A 512 11.60 -7.25 -10.00
C ILE A 512 13.06 -7.31 -9.53
N ASP A 513 13.29 -7.89 -8.38
CA ASP A 513 14.59 -7.99 -7.73
C ASP A 513 14.95 -9.45 -7.49
N TRP A 514 16.11 -9.87 -7.95
CA TRP A 514 16.56 -11.25 -7.78
C TRP A 514 18.08 -11.39 -7.73
N ALA A 515 18.54 -12.33 -6.90
CA ALA A 515 19.89 -12.88 -7.02
C ALA A 515 19.93 -13.91 -8.16
N THR A 516 21.08 -14.12 -8.76
CA THR A 516 21.24 -15.12 -9.84
C THR A 516 21.39 -16.55 -9.32
N SER A 517 21.44 -16.73 -8.01
CA SER A 517 21.40 -18.03 -7.33
C SER A 517 19.98 -18.48 -6.98
N THR A 518 19.76 -19.80 -6.87
CA THR A 518 18.45 -20.38 -6.49
C THR A 518 18.01 -19.92 -5.10
N VAL A 519 18.94 -19.79 -4.16
CA VAL A 519 18.71 -19.24 -2.81
C VAL A 519 19.88 -18.34 -2.42
N ALA A 520 19.66 -17.45 -1.47
CA ALA A 520 20.75 -16.70 -0.87
C ALA A 520 21.45 -17.51 0.24
N MET A 521 22.73 -17.25 0.52
CA MET A 521 23.47 -17.94 1.60
C MET A 521 22.81 -17.72 2.97
N GLY A 522 22.23 -16.55 3.20
CA GLY A 522 21.44 -16.28 4.43
C GLY A 522 20.24 -17.24 4.59
N ARG A 523 19.58 -17.62 3.48
CA ARG A 523 18.51 -18.61 3.49
C ARG A 523 19.02 -20.02 3.81
N VAL A 524 20.21 -20.39 3.33
CA VAL A 524 20.85 -21.66 3.70
C VAL A 524 21.08 -21.74 5.22
N GLN A 525 21.57 -20.66 5.82
CA GLN A 525 21.76 -20.59 7.27
C GLN A 525 20.46 -20.65 8.05
N GLN A 526 19.40 -20.05 7.51
CA GLN A 526 18.06 -20.12 8.10
C GLN A 526 17.55 -21.57 8.08
N TYR A 527 17.57 -22.25 6.92
CA TYR A 527 17.13 -23.66 6.80
C TYR A 527 17.93 -24.57 7.74
N LYS A 528 19.23 -24.31 7.91
CA LYS A 528 20.08 -25.04 8.88
C LYS A 528 19.56 -24.87 10.32
N ARG A 529 19.23 -23.64 10.74
CA ARG A 529 18.69 -23.38 12.09
C ARG A 529 17.32 -24.00 12.29
N GLU A 530 16.49 -24.01 11.24
CA GLU A 530 15.12 -24.54 11.27
C GLU A 530 15.06 -26.07 11.07
N GLY A 531 16.20 -26.74 10.82
CA GLY A 531 16.24 -28.17 10.55
C GLY A 531 15.54 -28.57 9.24
N LYS A 532 15.37 -27.64 8.30
CA LYS A 532 14.70 -27.85 7.01
C LYS A 532 15.72 -28.22 5.92
N GLN A 533 15.25 -28.95 4.89
CA GLN A 533 16.05 -29.25 3.71
C GLN A 533 16.00 -28.08 2.72
N LEU A 534 17.10 -27.88 1.98
CA LEU A 534 17.14 -26.94 0.85
C LEU A 534 16.33 -27.48 -0.33
N PRO A 535 15.82 -26.61 -1.21
CA PRO A 535 15.27 -27.03 -2.49
C PRO A 535 16.30 -27.79 -3.33
N ASP A 536 15.82 -28.71 -4.17
CA ASP A 536 16.67 -29.39 -5.15
C ASP A 536 17.35 -28.37 -6.08
N GLY A 537 18.62 -28.59 -6.38
CA GLY A 537 19.39 -27.68 -7.24
C GLY A 537 19.74 -26.33 -6.61
N ALA A 538 19.66 -26.19 -5.28
CA ALA A 538 19.98 -24.94 -4.60
C ALA A 538 21.46 -24.80 -4.23
N ALA A 539 22.14 -25.87 -3.87
CA ALA A 539 23.50 -25.83 -3.33
C ALA A 539 24.35 -27.05 -3.71
N VAL A 540 25.65 -26.91 -3.51
CA VAL A 540 26.62 -28.00 -3.59
C VAL A 540 27.40 -28.14 -2.30
N ASP A 541 27.87 -29.37 -2.03
CA ASP A 541 28.77 -29.71 -0.94
C ASP A 541 30.24 -29.32 -1.28
N LYS A 542 31.17 -29.62 -0.36
CA LYS A 542 32.62 -29.37 -0.50
C LYS A 542 33.25 -30.07 -1.71
N ASP A 543 32.65 -31.15 -2.22
CA ASP A 543 33.12 -31.91 -3.36
C ASP A 543 32.46 -31.45 -4.69
N GLY A 544 31.66 -30.40 -4.65
CA GLY A 544 30.93 -29.87 -5.79
C GLY A 544 29.71 -30.69 -6.21
N LYS A 545 29.22 -31.60 -5.33
CA LYS A 545 28.03 -32.39 -5.59
C LYS A 545 26.78 -31.70 -5.09
N PRO A 546 25.65 -31.73 -5.84
CA PRO A 546 24.39 -31.19 -5.37
C PRO A 546 23.97 -31.72 -4.01
N THR A 547 23.48 -30.87 -3.12
CA THR A 547 23.02 -31.22 -1.78
C THR A 547 21.78 -30.45 -1.39
N THR A 548 20.84 -31.10 -0.72
CA THR A 548 19.68 -30.48 -0.06
C THR A 548 19.92 -30.30 1.44
N ASP A 549 21.01 -30.87 1.98
CA ASP A 549 21.38 -30.72 3.37
C ASP A 549 22.08 -29.37 3.62
N PRO A 550 21.45 -28.43 4.33
CA PRO A 550 22.02 -27.11 4.54
C PRO A 550 23.31 -27.14 5.39
N SER A 551 23.56 -28.21 6.16
CA SER A 551 24.79 -28.37 6.95
C SER A 551 26.01 -28.72 6.10
N LYS A 552 25.78 -29.30 4.91
CA LYS A 552 26.82 -29.70 3.93
C LYS A 552 26.97 -28.65 2.82
N ALA A 553 26.03 -27.76 2.67
CA ALA A 553 26.06 -26.73 1.63
C ALA A 553 27.20 -25.75 1.86
N VAL A 554 28.11 -25.64 0.90
CA VAL A 554 29.24 -24.71 0.92
C VAL A 554 29.16 -23.66 -0.17
N SER A 555 28.36 -23.89 -1.22
CA SER A 555 28.17 -22.96 -2.33
C SER A 555 26.80 -23.14 -2.96
N LEU A 556 26.33 -22.11 -3.67
CA LEU A 556 25.03 -22.02 -4.26
C LEU A 556 25.07 -22.43 -5.74
N LEU A 557 23.92 -22.84 -6.26
CA LEU A 557 23.73 -23.09 -7.69
C LEU A 557 22.90 -21.93 -8.31
N PRO A 558 23.13 -21.61 -9.59
CA PRO A 558 22.35 -20.58 -10.29
C PRO A 558 20.90 -21.05 -10.50
N PHE A 559 19.94 -20.13 -10.35
CA PHE A 559 18.53 -20.45 -10.62
C PHE A 559 18.33 -20.81 -12.10
N GLY A 560 17.41 -21.76 -12.38
CA GLY A 560 17.16 -22.18 -13.75
C GLY A 560 18.42 -22.64 -14.51
N ALA A 561 19.42 -23.14 -13.80
CA ALA A 561 20.67 -23.70 -14.32
C ALA A 561 21.46 -22.71 -15.20
N HIS A 562 21.54 -22.95 -16.52
CA HIS A 562 22.26 -22.08 -17.47
C HIS A 562 21.70 -20.66 -17.58
N LYS A 563 20.41 -20.43 -17.23
CA LYS A 563 19.76 -19.11 -17.32
C LYS A 563 20.30 -18.17 -16.23
N GLY A 564 20.28 -18.59 -14.98
CA GLY A 564 20.86 -17.82 -13.86
C GLY A 564 22.38 -17.65 -14.03
N TYR A 565 23.08 -18.66 -14.54
CA TYR A 565 24.51 -18.52 -14.89
C TYR A 565 24.73 -17.44 -15.94
N GLY A 566 23.93 -17.42 -17.02
CA GLY A 566 24.00 -16.36 -18.04
C GLY A 566 23.74 -14.98 -17.50
N MET A 567 22.75 -14.83 -16.60
CA MET A 567 22.48 -13.55 -15.93
C MET A 567 23.64 -13.13 -15.02
N SER A 568 24.21 -14.07 -14.24
CA SER A 568 25.39 -13.78 -13.43
C SER A 568 26.58 -13.31 -14.27
N LEU A 569 26.78 -13.93 -15.45
CA LEU A 569 27.85 -13.58 -16.36
C LEU A 569 27.68 -12.17 -16.95
N ILE A 570 26.44 -11.70 -17.15
CA ILE A 570 26.19 -10.31 -17.56
C ILE A 570 26.81 -9.33 -16.55
N ASN A 571 26.58 -9.52 -15.25
CA ASN A 571 27.15 -8.65 -14.22
C ASN A 571 28.68 -8.66 -14.24
N GLU A 572 29.29 -9.84 -14.37
CA GLU A 572 30.75 -9.96 -14.43
C GLU A 572 31.35 -9.25 -15.66
N LEU A 573 30.69 -9.39 -16.83
CA LEU A 573 31.14 -8.74 -18.07
C LEU A 573 30.92 -7.22 -18.02
N VAL A 574 29.78 -6.76 -17.48
CA VAL A 574 29.53 -5.33 -17.27
C VAL A 574 30.57 -4.77 -16.28
N GLY A 575 30.82 -5.44 -15.16
CA GLY A 575 31.85 -5.03 -14.21
C GLY A 575 33.23 -4.96 -14.83
N ALA A 576 33.62 -5.95 -15.65
CA ALA A 576 34.90 -5.94 -16.39
C ALA A 576 35.02 -4.78 -17.37
N LEU A 577 33.91 -4.41 -18.03
CA LEU A 577 33.88 -3.25 -18.94
C LEU A 577 33.93 -1.91 -18.19
N ILE A 578 33.37 -1.84 -16.97
CA ILE A 578 33.38 -0.61 -16.15
C ILE A 578 34.79 -0.30 -15.66
N GLY A 579 35.40 -1.21 -14.92
CA GLY A 579 36.63 -0.90 -14.18
C GLY A 579 37.83 -1.78 -14.48
N GLY A 580 37.66 -2.86 -15.19
CA GLY A 580 38.71 -3.83 -15.42
C GLY A 580 39.13 -4.60 -14.16
N SER A 581 38.35 -4.55 -13.08
CA SER A 581 38.59 -5.40 -11.93
C SER A 581 38.27 -6.85 -12.24
N LEU A 582 39.04 -7.75 -11.66
CA LEU A 582 38.72 -9.17 -11.68
C LEU A 582 37.75 -9.45 -10.52
N PRO A 583 36.46 -9.69 -10.80
CA PRO A 583 35.43 -9.55 -9.78
C PRO A 583 35.54 -10.62 -8.72
N THR A 584 35.76 -11.87 -9.03
CA THR A 584 35.73 -12.93 -8.06
C THR A 584 36.94 -13.85 -8.17
N ILE A 585 38.07 -13.40 -7.61
CA ILE A 585 39.22 -14.25 -7.51
C ILE A 585 39.25 -14.87 -6.12
N ARG A 586 38.74 -16.10 -6.01
CA ARG A 586 38.74 -16.77 -4.73
C ARG A 586 39.78 -17.85 -4.65
N GLY A 587 40.32 -17.97 -3.44
CA GLY A 587 41.40 -18.88 -3.16
C GLY A 587 42.69 -18.55 -3.90
N ARG A 588 42.77 -17.36 -4.56
CA ARG A 588 43.97 -16.86 -5.23
C ARG A 588 44.41 -15.55 -4.59
N GLN A 589 45.67 -15.43 -4.33
CA GLN A 589 46.27 -14.17 -3.87
C GLN A 589 46.24 -13.15 -5.03
N VAL A 590 45.67 -11.96 -4.77
CA VAL A 590 45.63 -10.86 -5.74
C VAL A 590 47.07 -10.41 -6.02
N LYS A 591 47.45 -10.40 -7.29
CA LYS A 591 48.78 -9.94 -7.71
C LYS A 591 48.89 -8.42 -7.64
N ALA A 592 50.12 -7.90 -7.58
CA ALA A 592 50.35 -6.47 -7.65
C ALA A 592 49.76 -5.87 -8.91
N GLY A 593 48.91 -4.86 -8.79
CA GLY A 593 48.19 -4.22 -9.91
C GLY A 593 46.84 -4.84 -10.28
N GLU A 594 46.46 -5.99 -9.70
CA GLU A 594 45.09 -6.55 -9.78
C GLU A 594 44.22 -5.96 -8.66
N LYS A 595 43.00 -5.58 -9.01
CA LYS A 595 41.98 -5.12 -8.04
C LYS A 595 40.87 -6.17 -7.94
N SER A 596 40.37 -6.37 -6.74
CA SER A 596 39.11 -7.06 -6.49
C SER A 596 38.17 -6.05 -5.84
N SER A 597 37.27 -5.49 -6.61
CA SER A 597 36.29 -4.52 -6.12
C SER A 597 34.88 -4.85 -6.63
N THR A 598 33.89 -4.34 -5.94
CA THR A 598 32.51 -4.40 -6.39
C THR A 598 32.28 -3.26 -7.39
N ASN A 599 31.55 -3.57 -8.46
CA ASN A 599 31.12 -2.59 -9.46
C ASN A 599 29.62 -2.44 -9.38
N PHE A 600 29.14 -1.21 -9.53
CA PHE A 600 27.71 -0.90 -9.63
C PHE A 600 27.40 -0.34 -11.01
N TYR A 601 26.28 -0.75 -11.56
CA TYR A 601 25.73 -0.20 -12.77
C TYR A 601 24.30 0.28 -12.50
N PHE A 602 24.03 1.54 -12.84
CA PHE A 602 22.72 2.16 -12.71
C PHE A 602 22.26 2.70 -14.06
N GLN A 603 20.99 2.52 -14.36
CA GLN A 603 20.34 3.09 -15.54
C GLN A 603 18.93 3.55 -15.17
N VAL A 604 18.56 4.74 -15.63
CA VAL A 604 17.20 5.28 -15.51
C VAL A 604 16.72 5.69 -16.90
N ILE A 605 15.47 5.37 -17.18
CA ILE A 605 14.79 5.73 -18.43
C ILE A 605 13.60 6.59 -18.07
N HIS A 606 13.50 7.80 -18.65
CA HIS A 606 12.31 8.61 -18.55
C HIS A 606 11.18 7.94 -19.35
N PRO A 607 9.96 7.74 -18.79
CA PRO A 607 8.87 7.04 -19.48
C PRO A 607 8.55 7.63 -20.85
N ASP A 608 8.61 8.95 -21.00
CA ASP A 608 8.34 9.63 -22.27
C ASP A 608 9.37 9.33 -23.36
N ALA A 609 10.59 8.89 -22.98
CA ALA A 609 11.61 8.44 -23.93
C ALA A 609 11.28 7.07 -24.56
N MET A 610 10.37 6.30 -23.96
CA MET A 610 9.86 5.03 -24.51
C MET A 610 8.52 5.19 -25.21
N GLY A 611 7.78 6.26 -24.92
CA GLY A 611 6.44 6.47 -25.43
C GLY A 611 6.46 7.11 -26.81
N ALA A 612 5.97 6.40 -27.83
CA ALA A 612 5.81 6.92 -29.18
C ALA A 612 4.56 7.80 -29.38
N GLY A 613 3.75 8.01 -28.33
CA GLY A 613 2.46 8.71 -28.43
C GLY A 613 1.37 7.97 -29.23
N LEU A 614 1.69 6.78 -29.75
CA LEU A 614 0.82 5.95 -30.56
C LEU A 614 0.42 4.69 -29.79
N PHE A 615 -0.30 4.88 -28.69
CA PHE A 615 -0.73 3.75 -27.86
C PHE A 615 -1.93 3.04 -28.47
N ALA A 616 -2.04 1.74 -28.21
CA ALA A 616 -3.15 0.92 -28.65
C ALA A 616 -4.49 1.53 -28.21
N ALA A 617 -5.39 1.76 -29.16
CA ALA A 617 -6.74 2.29 -28.93
C ALA A 617 -6.80 3.67 -28.21
N GLY A 618 -5.76 4.50 -28.36
CA GLY A 618 -5.74 5.86 -27.79
C GLY A 618 -5.52 5.93 -26.28
N ARG A 619 -5.15 4.83 -25.64
CA ARG A 619 -4.82 4.79 -24.20
C ARG A 619 -3.51 5.51 -23.92
N ASN A 620 -3.43 6.21 -22.77
CA ASN A 620 -2.16 6.70 -22.25
C ASN A 620 -1.32 5.57 -21.64
N GLN A 621 -0.09 5.87 -21.18
CA GLN A 621 0.83 4.86 -20.63
C GLN A 621 0.24 4.11 -19.43
N SER A 622 -0.34 4.83 -18.47
CA SER A 622 -0.93 4.23 -17.26
C SER A 622 -2.13 3.33 -17.61
N GLU A 623 -3.01 3.78 -18.49
CA GLU A 623 -4.15 2.99 -18.96
C GLU A 623 -3.70 1.74 -19.71
N ASN A 624 -2.63 1.84 -20.51
CA ASN A 624 -2.08 0.69 -21.22
C ASN A 624 -1.42 -0.30 -20.28
N LEU A 625 -0.62 0.17 -19.30
CA LEU A 625 -0.06 -0.67 -18.25
C LEU A 625 -1.16 -1.41 -17.47
N LYS A 626 -2.21 -0.69 -17.07
CA LYS A 626 -3.36 -1.28 -16.37
C LYS A 626 -4.04 -2.36 -17.21
N ALA A 627 -4.23 -2.12 -18.52
CA ALA A 627 -4.83 -3.09 -19.43
C ALA A 627 -3.96 -4.35 -19.60
N VAL A 628 -2.65 -4.17 -19.79
CA VAL A 628 -1.70 -5.30 -19.93
C VAL A 628 -1.63 -6.12 -18.65
N ILE A 629 -1.52 -5.48 -17.49
CA ILE A 629 -1.48 -6.17 -16.19
C ILE A 629 -2.81 -6.87 -15.92
N GLY A 630 -3.94 -6.21 -16.23
CA GLY A 630 -5.26 -6.79 -16.09
C GLY A 630 -5.46 -8.02 -16.97
N ASP A 631 -4.91 -8.02 -18.18
CA ASP A 631 -4.94 -9.17 -19.08
C ASP A 631 -4.06 -10.33 -18.56
N ILE A 632 -2.86 -10.02 -18.07
CA ILE A 632 -1.95 -11.03 -17.47
C ILE A 632 -2.60 -11.71 -16.25
N LEU A 633 -3.28 -10.94 -15.40
CA LEU A 633 -3.93 -11.42 -14.19
C LEU A 633 -5.35 -11.95 -14.44
N GLY A 634 -5.88 -11.81 -15.65
CA GLY A 634 -7.15 -12.40 -16.06
C GLY A 634 -7.06 -13.89 -16.38
N HIS A 635 -8.15 -14.42 -16.93
CA HIS A 635 -8.20 -15.79 -17.48
C HIS A 635 -7.89 -16.92 -16.48
N GLY A 636 -8.20 -16.71 -15.20
CA GLY A 636 -7.92 -17.68 -14.12
C GLY A 636 -6.59 -17.47 -13.39
N ASN A 637 -5.88 -16.37 -13.67
CA ASN A 637 -4.62 -16.01 -13.02
C ASN A 637 -4.77 -14.95 -11.92
N GLU A 638 -5.99 -14.66 -11.48
CA GLU A 638 -6.29 -13.57 -10.53
C GLU A 638 -5.64 -13.77 -9.15
N SER A 639 -5.22 -14.99 -8.84
CA SER A 639 -4.48 -15.31 -7.61
C SER A 639 -2.96 -15.13 -7.74
N CYS A 640 -2.45 -14.81 -8.92
CA CYS A 640 -1.03 -14.58 -9.13
C CYS A 640 -0.57 -13.29 -8.43
N LEU A 641 0.58 -13.36 -7.77
CA LEU A 641 1.22 -12.20 -7.19
C LEU A 641 2.09 -11.49 -8.23
N LEU A 642 1.99 -10.18 -8.29
CA LEU A 642 2.91 -9.36 -9.07
C LEU A 642 4.21 -9.10 -8.28
N PRO A 643 5.36 -9.02 -8.94
CA PRO A 643 6.60 -8.58 -8.31
C PRO A 643 6.44 -7.19 -7.67
N GLY A 644 6.93 -7.01 -6.45
CA GLY A 644 6.73 -5.79 -5.66
C GLY A 644 5.46 -5.77 -4.80
N GLN A 645 4.52 -6.69 -5.01
CA GLN A 645 3.28 -6.74 -4.22
C GLN A 645 3.53 -7.09 -2.75
N LEU A 646 4.41 -8.05 -2.46
CA LEU A 646 4.74 -8.44 -1.08
C LEU A 646 5.43 -7.30 -0.33
N GLU A 647 6.30 -6.57 -0.99
CA GLU A 647 6.95 -5.37 -0.47
C GLU A 647 5.92 -4.27 -0.19
N HIS A 648 4.99 -4.06 -1.10
CA HIS A 648 3.89 -3.11 -0.90
C HIS A 648 3.00 -3.51 0.29
N GLU A 649 2.63 -4.77 0.42
CA GLU A 649 1.84 -5.29 1.56
C GLU A 649 2.60 -5.12 2.88
N ALA A 650 3.92 -5.37 2.89
CA ALA A 650 4.76 -5.12 4.06
C ALA A 650 4.81 -3.64 4.43
N ALA A 651 4.93 -2.74 3.46
CA ALA A 651 4.88 -1.30 3.69
C ALA A 651 3.52 -0.84 4.24
N LEU A 652 2.42 -1.39 3.73
CA LEU A 652 1.09 -1.14 4.28
C LEU A 652 0.95 -1.68 5.72
N LYS A 653 1.56 -2.84 6.02
CA LYS A 653 1.60 -3.40 7.38
C LYS A 653 2.37 -2.49 8.33
N THR A 654 3.56 -2.05 7.95
CA THR A 654 4.41 -1.10 8.68
C THR A 654 3.67 0.23 8.92
N LYS A 655 3.00 0.76 7.90
CA LYS A 655 2.19 1.97 8.02
C LYS A 655 1.01 1.79 9.00
N ARG A 656 0.32 0.65 8.95
CA ARG A 656 -0.77 0.35 9.89
C ARG A 656 -0.30 0.21 11.33
N ALA A 657 0.91 -0.30 11.53
CA ALA A 657 1.53 -0.41 12.84
C ALA A 657 1.96 0.93 13.43
N GLY A 658 2.09 1.97 12.60
CA GLY A 658 2.58 3.28 13.00
C GLY A 658 4.08 3.34 13.27
N GLY A 659 4.86 2.36 12.78
CA GLY A 659 6.31 2.30 12.95
C GLY A 659 6.92 1.04 12.35
N LEU A 660 8.24 0.91 12.40
CA LEU A 660 8.98 -0.22 11.86
C LEU A 660 8.76 -1.49 12.70
N LEU A 661 8.68 -2.63 12.04
CA LEU A 661 8.32 -3.90 12.65
C LEU A 661 9.54 -4.81 12.83
N PHE A 662 9.90 -5.14 14.07
CA PHE A 662 11.02 -6.03 14.39
C PHE A 662 10.59 -7.15 15.33
N THR A 663 11.16 -8.34 15.15
CA THR A 663 10.98 -9.48 16.07
C THR A 663 11.74 -9.24 17.38
N ALA A 664 11.44 -10.03 18.40
CA ALA A 664 12.14 -10.00 19.67
C ALA A 664 13.67 -10.20 19.49
N ALA A 665 14.08 -11.13 18.62
CA ALA A 665 15.47 -11.40 18.34
C ALA A 665 16.16 -10.25 17.58
N GLU A 666 15.45 -9.56 16.70
CA GLU A 666 15.98 -8.36 16.03
C GLU A 666 16.15 -7.21 17.01
N ILE A 667 15.21 -7.01 17.95
CA ILE A 667 15.39 -6.03 19.04
C ILE A 667 16.63 -6.34 19.88
N ASP A 668 16.89 -7.61 20.21
CA ASP A 668 18.11 -8.00 20.91
C ASP A 668 19.36 -7.63 20.11
N SER A 669 19.35 -7.89 18.80
CA SER A 669 20.46 -7.51 17.91
C SER A 669 20.65 -5.98 17.82
N PHE A 670 19.57 -5.20 17.78
CA PHE A 670 19.66 -3.74 17.86
C PHE A 670 20.20 -3.26 19.21
N ASN A 671 19.85 -3.93 20.30
CA ASN A 671 20.38 -3.60 21.63
C ASN A 671 21.88 -3.92 21.75
N GLU A 672 22.38 -4.96 21.09
CA GLU A 672 23.81 -5.21 20.95
C GLU A 672 24.52 -4.06 20.21
N ILE A 673 23.93 -3.60 19.08
CA ILE A 673 24.44 -2.45 18.32
C ILE A 673 24.40 -1.17 19.17
N ALA A 674 23.32 -0.93 19.92
CA ALA A 674 23.17 0.23 20.79
C ALA A 674 24.27 0.26 21.87
N ASN A 675 24.56 -0.89 22.50
CA ASN A 675 25.64 -1.02 23.48
C ASN A 675 27.03 -0.78 22.86
N GLU A 676 27.26 -1.28 21.62
CA GLU A 676 28.53 -1.07 20.90
C GLU A 676 28.80 0.43 20.67
N CYS A 677 27.79 1.22 20.34
CA CYS A 677 27.95 2.65 20.04
C CYS A 677 27.50 3.60 21.17
N GLY A 678 27.24 3.07 22.36
CA GLY A 678 26.89 3.86 23.55
C GLY A 678 25.52 4.55 23.48
N GLN A 679 24.59 3.98 22.74
CA GLN A 679 23.22 4.47 22.61
C GLN A 679 22.27 3.77 23.58
N PRO A 680 21.11 4.39 23.91
CA PRO A 680 20.08 3.74 24.71
C PRO A 680 19.54 2.47 24.03
N THR A 681 19.39 1.41 24.81
CA THR A 681 18.77 0.16 24.38
C THR A 681 17.24 0.28 24.36
N TRP A 682 16.59 -0.52 23.51
CA TRP A 682 15.15 -0.58 23.45
C TRP A 682 14.61 -1.60 24.45
N ASP A 683 13.80 -1.14 25.41
CA ASP A 683 13.11 -2.01 26.35
C ASP A 683 11.88 -2.64 25.69
N LYS A 684 11.90 -3.95 25.46
CA LYS A 684 10.79 -4.69 24.86
C LYS A 684 9.48 -4.54 25.63
N SER A 685 9.54 -4.30 26.95
CA SER A 685 8.33 -4.11 27.76
C SER A 685 7.67 -2.74 27.53
N ALA A 686 8.43 -1.77 27.03
CA ALA A 686 7.93 -0.44 26.69
C ALA A 686 7.52 -0.29 25.23
N LEU A 687 7.91 -1.24 24.36
CA LEU A 687 7.54 -1.22 22.94
C LEU A 687 6.11 -1.76 22.74
N THR A 688 5.39 -1.17 21.80
CA THR A 688 4.08 -1.67 21.39
C THR A 688 4.23 -2.98 20.63
N ALA A 689 3.57 -4.03 21.09
CA ALA A 689 3.51 -5.29 20.35
C ALA A 689 2.51 -5.18 19.18
N PHE A 690 2.88 -5.70 18.02
CA PHE A 690 2.05 -5.75 16.82
C PHE A 690 1.87 -7.21 16.38
N SER A 691 0.64 -7.72 16.47
CA SER A 691 0.19 -8.99 15.88
C SER A 691 -0.61 -8.64 14.63
N GLY A 692 0.04 -8.63 13.49
CA GLY A 692 -0.45 -8.10 12.23
C GLY A 692 -1.54 -8.81 11.52
#